data_fdf85377ff1376286cebab214ab8daed
#
_entry.id   fdf85377ff1376286cebab214ab8daed
#
_cell.length_a   1.000
_cell.length_b   1.000
_cell.length_c   1.000
_cell.angle_alpha   90.00
_cell.angle_beta   90.00
_cell.angle_gamma   90.00
#
_symmetry.space_group_name_H-M   'P 1'
#
loop_
_entity.id
_entity.type
_entity.pdbx_description
1 polymer ?
#
loop_
_entity_poly.entity_id
_entity_poly.type
_entity_poly.pdbx_seq_one_letter_code
_entity_poly.pdbx_strand_id
1 'polypeptide(L)'
;MQISYIGMQTQEVVIKPILKVLLKSDSQNLEEVVVTAMGIKRSEKSLGYAVSSVKGDEITKARESNVLNSLSGKIAGLQIAQSSGTVGGSSSIQIRGASSIGTVSSPLFIIDGLPIDNGSYNPDRTNGIVDVGNRAGDINSDDIESINVLKGAAATALYGARAKDGAIVITTKKGKKNSPVFVTVNSSTRFENVLKLPDFQNEYAQGSYGVYNVKMLNGWGPKISSVQDQQFTDYKGDKVTLKANPDNVKDFYETGMSYINNVSVAGGGEKADFRLSFTSTNQTGVVPGSDYNKYAFSVNAGMNFTSNFTGRISAQYIRSDSEGRPAQGANDSNLLIPLINGLPRTIDIHDIKQNWMDENGKQVTLDPEGKSNNPYWIINKNKFTNNLDRMIGNIMLTYKPIEGLTITNNAGTDFYTEGRRKVYAKGTVGALNGKFQTWNLYKRIINNDLMATYEKTFANDYHFKVMVGHNIYQEEWKNENVQAQNLVVDELYTYTNAKSTTPVNYSEKKRLVGVYGDISLAYKDMLFVNVTGRNDWSSTLPINNRSYFYPSISGSFIFTELMKNKDILNYGKIRLSYANVGSDEDPYNLAFKYTPASTYFLQYLGSVNTFPHMGLVGFTGPRVLPNENLKPQNQSSFEVGADLRFFGGKIRLDMTYYSNITKNQIVSIDVPLSTGYFANNINAGKIANKGVEVTLGLTPVETRNFKWDLDATFASNKQTVEELAEGLDEYTLTSGLSGLQVKAAKGDSFGLYGTAWKRDDQGNYVINSKTGLRETVNNVRLGDVYPDFTMGINNTFTYKGVTFSFLIDIRQGGSLYSETIANLRSSGLAAETLAHREDASFIEPGVILQADGTYKPNDVPVKSMQDYWQHTANSSNNEGNIYNASFVKLREVQLSYSFPRKWFKSFFVKSLDLGFEARNLWIIKDHVPHIDPEANFFGPSQIGGGVEFNSIPSTRSFGFNLRLTL
;
A
#
# COMPACT_ATOMS: atom_id res chain seq x y z
N MET A 1 29.32 -33.05 34.18
CA MET A 1 29.42 -31.67 33.62
C MET A 1 28.53 -31.62 32.40
N GLN A 2 27.63 -30.66 32.37
CA GLN A 2 26.75 -30.43 31.23
C GLN A 2 27.39 -29.40 30.30
N ILE A 3 27.53 -29.71 29.04
CA ILE A 3 28.13 -28.83 28.04
C ILE A 3 27.05 -28.51 27.03
N SER A 4 26.74 -27.23 26.88
CA SER A 4 25.75 -26.73 25.93
C SER A 4 26.35 -25.60 25.10
N TYR A 5 25.96 -25.51 23.83
CA TYR A 5 26.29 -24.43 22.94
C TYR A 5 25.05 -24.12 22.11
N ILE A 6 24.81 -22.87 21.79
CA ILE A 6 23.63 -22.46 21.01
C ILE A 6 23.64 -23.16 19.65
N GLY A 7 22.57 -23.88 19.32
CA GLY A 7 22.45 -24.67 18.10
C GLY A 7 23.10 -26.06 18.14
N MET A 8 23.54 -26.51 19.32
CA MET A 8 24.11 -27.83 19.51
C MET A 8 23.37 -28.58 20.62
N GLN A 9 23.28 -29.91 20.50
CA GLN A 9 22.69 -30.78 21.51
C GLN A 9 23.54 -30.75 22.80
N THR A 10 22.89 -30.46 23.92
CA THR A 10 23.52 -30.48 25.22
C THR A 10 23.98 -31.89 25.54
N GLN A 11 25.25 -32.08 25.93
CA GLN A 11 25.80 -33.35 26.32
C GLN A 11 26.23 -33.35 27.79
N GLU A 12 25.87 -34.42 28.49
CA GLU A 12 26.39 -34.68 29.82
C GLU A 12 27.61 -35.59 29.70
N VAL A 13 28.75 -35.13 30.22
CA VAL A 13 30.01 -35.85 30.13
C VAL A 13 30.67 -35.94 31.48
N VAL A 14 31.28 -37.06 31.75
CA VAL A 14 32.04 -37.28 32.98
C VAL A 14 33.30 -36.40 32.96
N ILE A 15 33.58 -35.72 34.07
CA ILE A 15 34.74 -34.82 34.18
C ILE A 15 36.04 -35.66 34.10
N LYS A 16 36.90 -35.31 33.14
CA LYS A 16 38.26 -35.87 32.97
C LYS A 16 39.25 -34.70 32.84
N PRO A 17 40.55 -34.92 33.16
CA PRO A 17 41.58 -33.87 33.10
C PRO A 17 41.71 -33.19 31.73
N ILE A 18 41.47 -33.91 30.65
CA ILE A 18 41.37 -33.39 29.25
C ILE A 18 40.13 -33.98 28.64
N LEU A 19 39.25 -33.13 28.17
CA LEU A 19 37.94 -33.49 27.61
C LEU A 19 37.80 -32.87 26.23
N LYS A 20 37.70 -33.72 25.21
CA LYS A 20 37.34 -33.30 23.84
C LYS A 20 35.89 -33.72 23.63
N VAL A 21 34.98 -32.76 23.64
CA VAL A 21 33.55 -32.99 23.42
C VAL A 21 33.18 -32.49 22.03
N LEU A 22 32.67 -33.38 21.18
CA LEU A 22 32.06 -33.06 19.91
C LEU A 22 30.57 -32.92 20.14
N LEU A 23 30.10 -31.67 20.22
CA LEU A 23 28.68 -31.42 20.25
C LEU A 23 28.11 -31.70 18.84
N LYS A 24 27.03 -32.45 18.77
CA LYS A 24 26.27 -32.63 17.54
C LYS A 24 25.41 -31.40 17.32
N SER A 25 25.26 -30.97 16.09
CA SER A 25 24.31 -29.92 15.73
C SER A 25 22.93 -30.32 16.26
N ASP A 26 22.29 -29.42 17.00
CA ASP A 26 20.91 -29.62 17.38
C ASP A 26 20.07 -29.27 16.15
N SER A 27 19.83 -30.31 15.32
CA SER A 27 18.90 -30.21 14.19
C SER A 27 17.42 -30.22 14.66
N GLN A 28 17.18 -30.35 15.97
CA GLN A 28 15.91 -29.99 16.54
C GLN A 28 15.79 -28.46 16.42
N ASN A 29 15.03 -28.03 15.44
CA ASN A 29 14.59 -26.65 15.32
C ASN A 29 14.21 -26.14 16.70
N LEU A 30 14.87 -25.09 17.18
CA LEU A 30 14.29 -24.22 18.20
C LEU A 30 12.81 -24.06 17.80
N GLU A 31 11.89 -24.46 18.66
CA GLU A 31 10.47 -24.36 18.37
C GLU A 31 10.18 -22.93 17.91
N GLU A 32 9.96 -22.76 16.62
CA GLU A 32 9.70 -21.43 16.06
C GLU A 32 8.37 -21.00 16.63
N VAL A 33 8.44 -20.04 17.56
CA VAL A 33 7.27 -19.49 18.23
C VAL A 33 6.80 -18.28 17.45
N VAL A 34 5.61 -18.35 16.92
CA VAL A 34 4.96 -17.24 16.24
C VAL A 34 3.96 -16.55 17.17
N VAL A 35 3.87 -15.25 17.07
CA VAL A 35 2.83 -14.48 17.75
C VAL A 35 1.60 -14.51 16.87
N THR A 36 0.53 -15.10 17.37
CA THR A 36 -0.76 -15.25 16.71
C THR A 36 -1.76 -14.21 17.22
N ALA A 37 -3.05 -14.45 16.99
CA ALA A 37 -4.11 -13.56 17.46
C ALA A 37 -4.03 -13.30 18.97
N MET A 38 -4.40 -12.07 19.39
CA MET A 38 -4.40 -11.57 20.77
C MET A 38 -3.00 -11.53 21.43
N GLY A 39 -1.92 -11.53 20.63
CA GLY A 39 -0.56 -11.57 21.15
C GLY A 39 -0.15 -12.92 21.76
N ILE A 40 -0.92 -13.97 21.51
CA ILE A 40 -0.67 -15.31 22.04
C ILE A 40 0.51 -15.94 21.30
N LYS A 41 1.50 -16.37 22.05
CA LYS A 41 2.61 -17.13 21.51
C LYS A 41 2.19 -18.59 21.32
N ARG A 42 2.36 -19.10 20.10
CA ARG A 42 2.10 -20.51 19.76
C ARG A 42 3.31 -21.09 19.04
N SER A 43 3.57 -22.38 19.25
CA SER A 43 4.53 -23.10 18.44
C SER A 43 4.01 -23.23 17.02
N GLU A 44 4.83 -23.00 16.00
CA GLU A 44 4.46 -23.16 14.58
C GLU A 44 3.90 -24.57 14.30
N LYS A 45 4.38 -25.58 14.99
CA LYS A 45 3.89 -26.97 14.89
C LYS A 45 2.38 -27.10 15.18
N SER A 46 1.88 -26.31 16.14
CA SER A 46 0.49 -26.39 16.60
C SER A 46 -0.50 -25.64 15.73
N LEU A 47 -0.03 -24.87 14.74
CA LEU A 47 -0.91 -24.04 13.90
C LEU A 47 -1.55 -24.87 12.79
N GLY A 48 -2.88 -24.87 12.77
CA GLY A 48 -3.70 -25.51 11.74
C GLY A 48 -4.00 -24.61 10.53
N TYR A 49 -3.41 -23.43 10.45
CA TYR A 49 -3.59 -22.43 9.39
C TYR A 49 -2.26 -21.82 8.95
N ALA A 50 -2.25 -21.10 7.82
CA ALA A 50 -1.06 -20.50 7.26
C ALA A 50 -0.68 -19.19 7.99
N VAL A 51 0.59 -19.09 8.41
CA VAL A 51 1.21 -17.87 8.94
C VAL A 51 2.55 -17.66 8.25
N SER A 52 2.86 -16.43 7.88
CA SER A 52 4.19 -16.07 7.39
C SER A 52 4.84 -15.08 8.34
N SER A 53 6.10 -15.30 8.67
CA SER A 53 6.86 -14.48 9.61
C SER A 53 8.08 -13.86 8.95
N VAL A 54 8.35 -12.58 9.23
CA VAL A 54 9.58 -11.88 8.83
C VAL A 54 10.23 -11.30 10.08
N LYS A 55 11.52 -11.57 10.26
CA LYS A 55 12.29 -11.09 11.41
C LYS A 55 12.67 -9.62 11.25
N GLY A 56 12.68 -8.86 12.34
CA GLY A 56 13.03 -7.44 12.33
C GLY A 56 14.42 -7.15 11.78
N ASP A 57 15.38 -8.06 11.96
CA ASP A 57 16.73 -7.90 11.39
C ASP A 57 16.75 -7.98 9.86
N GLU A 58 15.83 -8.71 9.21
CA GLU A 58 15.68 -8.75 7.76
C GLU A 58 15.07 -7.44 7.22
N ILE A 59 14.19 -6.82 8.01
CA ILE A 59 13.55 -5.54 7.70
C ILE A 59 14.55 -4.40 7.81
N THR A 60 15.43 -4.44 8.82
CA THR A 60 16.40 -3.36 9.09
C THR A 60 17.66 -3.42 8.22
N LYS A 61 17.91 -4.51 7.51
CA LYS A 61 19.03 -4.61 6.56
C LYS A 61 18.84 -3.73 5.32
N ALA A 62 17.60 -3.61 4.83
CA ALA A 62 17.25 -2.70 3.74
C ALA A 62 16.06 -1.83 4.20
N ARG A 63 16.40 -0.74 4.87
CA ARG A 63 15.44 0.14 5.52
C ARG A 63 14.60 0.90 4.50
N GLU A 64 13.33 1.00 4.79
CA GLU A 64 12.36 1.83 4.07
C GLU A 64 11.76 2.88 5.00
N SER A 65 11.43 4.05 4.48
CA SER A 65 10.65 5.05 5.22
C SER A 65 9.27 4.54 5.60
N ASN A 66 8.66 3.73 4.71
CA ASN A 66 7.47 2.95 5.01
C ASN A 66 7.86 1.46 5.15
N VAL A 67 7.76 0.94 6.37
CA VAL A 67 8.15 -0.44 6.70
C VAL A 67 7.43 -1.51 5.86
N LEU A 68 6.23 -1.21 5.37
CA LEU A 68 5.46 -2.15 4.54
C LEU A 68 6.18 -2.52 3.25
N ASN A 69 6.86 -1.56 2.62
CA ASN A 69 7.57 -1.79 1.37
C ASN A 69 8.69 -2.86 1.50
N SER A 70 9.22 -3.04 2.71
CA SER A 70 10.25 -4.06 2.97
C SER A 70 9.72 -5.51 2.90
N LEU A 71 8.39 -5.69 2.87
CA LEU A 71 7.73 -7.01 2.80
C LEU A 71 7.43 -7.44 1.36
N SER A 72 7.54 -6.53 0.38
CA SER A 72 7.24 -6.82 -1.04
C SER A 72 8.12 -7.95 -1.58
N GLY A 73 7.51 -8.93 -2.25
CA GLY A 73 8.18 -10.10 -2.80
C GLY A 73 8.67 -11.15 -1.79
N LYS A 74 8.53 -10.89 -0.46
CA LYS A 74 9.02 -11.79 0.60
C LYS A 74 7.95 -12.72 1.17
N ILE A 75 6.68 -12.41 0.99
CA ILE A 75 5.56 -13.16 1.57
C ILE A 75 4.59 -13.58 0.46
N ALA A 76 4.36 -14.88 0.32
CA ALA A 76 3.39 -15.40 -0.64
C ALA A 76 1.96 -14.91 -0.30
N GLY A 77 1.20 -14.47 -1.32
CA GLY A 77 -0.17 -13.98 -1.17
C GLY A 77 -0.33 -12.57 -0.59
N LEU A 78 0.78 -11.88 -0.31
CA LEU A 78 0.80 -10.48 0.11
C LEU A 78 1.17 -9.60 -1.09
N GLN A 79 0.29 -8.70 -1.48
CA GLN A 79 0.52 -7.71 -2.52
C GLN A 79 0.74 -6.35 -1.87
N ILE A 80 1.84 -5.70 -2.21
CA ILE A 80 2.18 -4.36 -1.74
C ILE A 80 2.52 -3.52 -2.97
N ALA A 81 1.83 -2.42 -3.13
CA ALA A 81 2.09 -1.45 -4.19
C ALA A 81 2.29 -0.06 -3.57
N GLN A 82 3.41 0.55 -3.88
CA GLN A 82 3.66 1.94 -3.50
C GLN A 82 2.79 2.85 -4.39
N SER A 83 2.07 3.78 -3.78
CA SER A 83 1.14 4.65 -4.53
C SER A 83 1.87 5.62 -5.47
N SER A 84 3.04 6.09 -5.09
CA SER A 84 3.84 7.06 -5.85
C SER A 84 5.28 7.14 -5.35
N GLY A 85 6.14 7.86 -6.08
CA GLY A 85 7.50 8.24 -5.64
C GLY A 85 7.54 9.40 -4.65
N THR A 86 6.41 9.78 -4.06
CA THR A 86 6.33 10.87 -3.07
C THR A 86 7.06 10.47 -1.80
N VAL A 87 7.85 11.41 -1.27
CA VAL A 87 8.57 11.24 0.01
C VAL A 87 7.61 10.89 1.15
N GLY A 88 7.90 9.81 1.90
CA GLY A 88 7.01 9.30 2.94
C GLY A 88 5.63 8.84 2.43
N GLY A 89 5.54 8.45 1.15
CA GLY A 89 4.30 8.07 0.48
C GLY A 89 3.62 6.82 1.04
N SER A 90 2.37 6.64 0.65
CA SER A 90 1.54 5.53 1.09
C SER A 90 1.82 4.24 0.30
N SER A 91 1.51 3.12 0.92
CA SER A 91 1.56 1.81 0.29
C SER A 91 0.22 1.10 0.46
N SER A 92 -0.33 0.64 -0.65
CA SER A 92 -1.49 -0.26 -0.65
C SER A 92 -1.02 -1.66 -0.25
N ILE A 93 -1.81 -2.32 0.59
CA ILE A 93 -1.51 -3.67 1.04
C ILE A 93 -2.76 -4.53 0.99
N GLN A 94 -2.65 -5.71 0.39
CA GLN A 94 -3.76 -6.64 0.20
C GLN A 94 -3.30 -8.08 0.40
N ILE A 95 -4.14 -8.89 1.06
CA ILE A 95 -3.90 -10.31 1.28
C ILE A 95 -4.95 -11.10 0.50
N ARG A 96 -4.52 -12.00 -0.42
CA ARG A 96 -5.39 -12.92 -1.15
C ARG A 96 -6.51 -12.25 -1.98
N GLY A 97 -6.27 -11.01 -2.47
CA GLY A 97 -7.24 -10.27 -3.29
C GLY A 97 -8.34 -9.56 -2.50
N ALA A 98 -9.19 -8.80 -3.20
CA ALA A 98 -10.31 -8.11 -2.55
C ALA A 98 -11.43 -9.07 -2.20
N SER A 99 -11.94 -8.96 -0.99
CA SER A 99 -13.03 -9.76 -0.45
C SER A 99 -14.39 -9.05 -0.48
N SER A 100 -14.42 -7.75 -0.80
CA SER A 100 -15.63 -6.92 -0.74
C SER A 100 -15.82 -6.06 -1.99
N ILE A 101 -17.08 -5.83 -2.38
CA ILE A 101 -17.50 -4.91 -3.43
C ILE A 101 -17.64 -3.48 -2.88
N GLY A 102 -18.15 -3.32 -1.67
CA GLY A 102 -18.51 -2.02 -1.10
C GLY A 102 -17.44 -1.37 -0.24
N THR A 103 -16.43 -2.12 0.21
CA THR A 103 -15.40 -1.63 1.14
C THR A 103 -14.00 -2.00 0.71
N VAL A 104 -13.04 -1.17 1.12
CA VAL A 104 -11.60 -1.44 0.87
C VAL A 104 -11.16 -2.66 1.67
N SER A 105 -10.55 -3.65 1.00
CA SER A 105 -10.00 -4.85 1.62
C SER A 105 -8.55 -4.59 2.06
N SER A 106 -8.35 -4.20 3.32
CA SER A 106 -7.05 -3.96 3.93
C SER A 106 -6.90 -4.79 5.21
N PRO A 107 -5.74 -5.42 5.45
CA PRO A 107 -5.52 -6.19 6.68
C PRO A 107 -5.52 -5.30 7.92
N LEU A 108 -5.92 -5.89 9.06
CA LEU A 108 -5.83 -5.25 10.35
C LEU A 108 -4.37 -5.17 10.81
N PHE A 109 -3.93 -4.01 11.27
CA PHE A 109 -2.61 -3.84 11.87
C PHE A 109 -2.69 -3.93 13.40
N ILE A 110 -1.75 -4.67 13.99
CA ILE A 110 -1.69 -4.91 15.43
C ILE A 110 -0.26 -4.73 15.91
N ILE A 111 -0.05 -3.93 16.96
CA ILE A 111 1.25 -3.76 17.61
C ILE A 111 1.14 -4.24 19.07
N ASP A 112 1.92 -5.24 19.45
CA ASP A 112 1.93 -5.84 20.81
C ASP A 112 0.52 -6.17 21.35
N GLY A 113 -0.37 -6.64 20.45
CA GLY A 113 -1.75 -6.99 20.74
C GLY A 113 -2.75 -5.84 20.66
N LEU A 114 -2.32 -4.60 20.40
CA LEU A 114 -3.18 -3.44 20.21
C LEU A 114 -3.52 -3.24 18.72
N PRO A 115 -4.78 -3.27 18.30
CA PRO A 115 -5.18 -2.82 16.96
C PRO A 115 -4.89 -1.34 16.76
N ILE A 116 -4.27 -1.01 15.62
CA ILE A 116 -3.91 0.37 15.25
C ILE A 116 -4.55 0.78 13.93
N ASP A 117 -4.63 2.09 13.72
CA ASP A 117 -5.08 2.67 12.46
C ASP A 117 -4.03 2.54 11.35
N ASN A 118 -4.50 2.28 10.12
CA ASN A 118 -3.69 2.30 8.88
C ASN A 118 -4.29 3.20 7.80
N GLY A 119 -5.25 4.04 8.13
CA GLY A 119 -5.88 4.95 7.18
C GLY A 119 -4.88 5.96 6.58
N SER A 120 -5.16 6.43 5.37
CA SER A 120 -4.46 7.57 4.75
C SER A 120 -5.30 8.85 4.73
N TYR A 121 -6.59 8.76 5.02
CA TYR A 121 -7.57 9.85 5.12
C TYR A 121 -7.33 11.01 4.15
N ASN A 122 -7.48 10.74 2.87
CA ASN A 122 -7.40 11.78 1.85
C ASN A 122 -8.81 12.32 1.55
N PRO A 123 -9.14 13.55 1.97
CA PRO A 123 -10.49 14.07 1.85
C PRO A 123 -10.87 14.50 0.41
N ASP A 124 -9.92 14.72 -0.47
CA ASP A 124 -10.17 15.20 -1.84
C ASP A 124 -9.83 14.12 -2.87
N ARG A 125 -10.81 13.26 -3.15
CA ARG A 125 -10.63 12.10 -4.03
C ARG A 125 -10.84 12.42 -5.52
N THR A 126 -11.50 13.51 -5.84
CA THR A 126 -11.96 13.79 -7.22
C THR A 126 -11.07 14.76 -7.98
N ASN A 127 -10.39 15.69 -7.29
CA ASN A 127 -9.64 16.77 -7.93
C ASN A 127 -8.13 16.69 -7.74
N GLY A 128 -7.57 15.50 -7.52
CA GLY A 128 -6.15 15.27 -7.33
C GLY A 128 -5.77 15.10 -5.86
N ILE A 129 -4.88 14.17 -5.63
CA ILE A 129 -4.53 13.63 -4.32
C ILE A 129 -3.09 14.05 -4.00
N VAL A 130 -2.87 14.63 -2.82
CA VAL A 130 -1.53 14.66 -2.22
C VAL A 130 -1.36 13.39 -1.41
N ASP A 131 -0.35 12.59 -1.73
CA ASP A 131 -0.06 11.38 -0.98
C ASP A 131 0.58 11.72 0.36
N VAL A 132 -0.19 11.58 1.43
CA VAL A 132 0.21 11.92 2.81
C VAL A 132 0.80 10.74 3.59
N GLY A 133 0.97 9.59 2.94
CA GLY A 133 1.35 8.34 3.59
C GLY A 133 0.19 7.67 4.34
N ASN A 134 0.35 6.39 4.63
CA ASN A 134 -0.58 5.63 5.48
C ASN A 134 0.00 5.43 6.89
N ARG A 135 -0.87 5.29 7.87
CA ARG A 135 -0.50 5.29 9.29
C ARG A 135 0.38 4.10 9.73
N ALA A 136 0.39 2.97 9.01
CA ALA A 136 1.36 1.91 9.26
C ALA A 136 2.80 2.30 8.89
N GLY A 137 3.01 3.26 7.98
CA GLY A 137 4.31 3.85 7.66
C GLY A 137 4.93 4.67 8.80
N ASP A 138 4.13 5.04 9.82
CA ASP A 138 4.64 5.76 10.99
C ASP A 138 5.49 4.85 11.89
N ILE A 139 5.27 3.52 11.82
CA ILE A 139 5.95 2.53 12.68
C ILE A 139 7.45 2.52 12.38
N ASN A 140 8.24 2.54 13.43
CA ASN A 140 9.70 2.51 13.31
C ASN A 140 10.21 1.07 13.10
N SER A 141 10.88 0.81 11.98
CA SER A 141 11.45 -0.49 11.64
C SER A 141 12.51 -0.99 12.64
N ASP A 142 13.28 -0.09 13.27
CA ASP A 142 14.30 -0.43 14.27
C ASP A 142 13.72 -1.02 15.55
N ASP A 143 12.46 -0.73 15.84
CA ASP A 143 11.78 -1.22 17.05
C ASP A 143 11.06 -2.56 16.84
N ILE A 144 11.02 -3.07 15.60
CA ILE A 144 10.33 -4.32 15.26
C ILE A 144 11.23 -5.53 15.58
N GLU A 145 10.69 -6.49 16.33
CA GLU A 145 11.26 -7.82 16.55
C GLU A 145 10.85 -8.79 15.44
N SER A 146 9.55 -8.80 15.09
CA SER A 146 9.01 -9.62 14.02
C SER A 146 7.69 -9.05 13.48
N ILE A 147 7.39 -9.36 12.21
CA ILE A 147 6.09 -9.16 11.58
C ILE A 147 5.53 -10.53 11.22
N ASN A 148 4.33 -10.85 11.73
CA ASN A 148 3.60 -12.06 11.39
C ASN A 148 2.37 -11.69 10.57
N VAL A 149 2.22 -12.30 9.39
CA VAL A 149 1.08 -12.10 8.52
C VAL A 149 0.11 -13.27 8.68
N LEU A 150 -1.06 -12.97 9.23
CA LEU A 150 -2.17 -13.90 9.43
C LEU A 150 -3.12 -13.75 8.23
N LYS A 151 -3.15 -14.76 7.35
CA LYS A 151 -3.78 -14.62 6.03
C LYS A 151 -5.22 -15.10 5.99
N GLY A 152 -5.56 -16.12 6.76
CA GLY A 152 -6.87 -16.75 6.71
C GLY A 152 -7.78 -16.39 7.87
N ALA A 153 -9.09 -16.55 7.69
CA ALA A 153 -10.09 -16.28 8.71
C ALA A 153 -9.89 -17.09 9.99
N ALA A 154 -9.38 -18.32 9.90
CA ALA A 154 -9.05 -19.14 11.08
C ALA A 154 -7.94 -18.52 11.93
N ALA A 155 -6.95 -17.87 11.28
CA ALA A 155 -5.86 -17.20 11.96
C ALA A 155 -6.32 -15.90 12.65
N THR A 156 -7.39 -15.27 12.16
CA THR A 156 -7.85 -13.95 12.58
C THR A 156 -9.14 -13.96 13.39
N ALA A 157 -9.80 -15.12 13.55
CA ALA A 157 -11.11 -15.27 14.20
C ALA A 157 -11.19 -14.59 15.59
N LEU A 158 -10.11 -14.64 16.38
CA LEU A 158 -10.07 -13.99 17.69
C LEU A 158 -10.06 -12.45 17.63
N TYR A 159 -9.61 -11.84 16.51
CA TYR A 159 -9.67 -10.38 16.33
C TYR A 159 -11.03 -9.87 15.85
N GLY A 160 -11.90 -10.81 15.43
CA GLY A 160 -13.28 -10.51 15.02
C GLY A 160 -13.41 -9.85 13.65
N ALA A 161 -14.50 -9.15 13.46
CA ALA A 161 -14.92 -8.52 12.21
C ALA A 161 -13.85 -7.66 11.52
N ARG A 162 -13.01 -7.00 12.29
CA ARG A 162 -11.96 -6.10 11.79
C ARG A 162 -10.86 -6.80 11.01
N ALA A 163 -10.69 -8.11 11.22
CA ALA A 163 -9.61 -8.88 10.62
C ALA A 163 -10.09 -9.87 9.53
N LYS A 164 -11.24 -9.61 8.89
CA LYS A 164 -11.77 -10.43 7.80
C LYS A 164 -10.80 -10.52 6.61
N ASP A 165 -10.07 -9.46 6.32
CA ASP A 165 -9.10 -9.36 5.22
C ASP A 165 -7.67 -9.76 5.64
N GLY A 166 -7.53 -10.48 6.76
CA GLY A 166 -6.25 -10.85 7.33
C GLY A 166 -5.75 -9.86 8.40
N ALA A 167 -4.59 -10.16 8.97
CA ALA A 167 -3.97 -9.29 9.97
C ALA A 167 -2.44 -9.29 9.87
N ILE A 168 -1.83 -8.14 10.15
CA ILE A 168 -0.39 -7.94 10.26
C ILE A 168 -0.06 -7.66 11.70
N VAL A 169 0.54 -8.64 12.36
CA VAL A 169 0.88 -8.61 13.77
C VAL A 169 2.35 -8.25 13.93
N ILE A 170 2.60 -7.07 14.47
CA ILE A 170 3.92 -6.52 14.72
C ILE A 170 4.26 -6.71 16.20
N THR A 171 5.39 -7.35 16.46
CA THR A 171 5.94 -7.48 17.81
C THR A 171 7.13 -6.54 17.95
N THR A 172 7.15 -5.75 19.01
CA THR A 172 8.25 -4.82 19.25
C THR A 172 9.38 -5.45 20.06
N LYS A 173 10.61 -4.96 19.84
CA LYS A 173 11.81 -5.37 20.60
C LYS A 173 11.68 -5.01 22.09
N LYS A 174 12.11 -5.92 22.94
CA LYS A 174 12.04 -5.81 24.41
C LYS A 174 13.43 -5.86 25.02
N GLY A 175 13.55 -5.40 26.25
CA GLY A 175 14.70 -5.72 27.08
C GLY A 175 14.77 -7.22 27.42
N LYS A 176 15.92 -7.70 27.86
CA LYS A 176 16.09 -9.08 28.34
C LYS A 176 16.43 -9.06 29.81
N LYS A 177 15.73 -9.88 30.61
CA LYS A 177 16.05 -10.06 32.04
C LYS A 177 17.46 -10.65 32.21
N ASN A 178 18.11 -10.32 33.30
CA ASN A 178 19.49 -10.75 33.60
C ASN A 178 20.47 -10.45 32.45
N SER A 179 20.23 -9.36 31.70
CA SER A 179 21.10 -8.92 30.65
C SER A 179 21.78 -7.59 31.03
N PRO A 180 23.08 -7.44 30.80
CA PRO A 180 23.73 -6.17 31.00
C PRO A 180 23.09 -5.11 30.06
N VAL A 181 23.19 -3.86 30.46
CA VAL A 181 22.78 -2.74 29.62
C VAL A 181 23.68 -2.67 28.41
N PHE A 182 23.11 -2.50 27.22
CA PHE A 182 23.83 -2.27 25.98
C PHE A 182 23.15 -1.15 25.17
N VAL A 183 23.98 -0.47 24.42
CA VAL A 183 23.56 0.61 23.53
C VAL A 183 23.74 0.13 22.10
N THR A 184 22.74 0.30 21.27
CA THR A 184 22.83 0.05 19.83
C THR A 184 22.58 1.32 19.07
N VAL A 185 23.51 1.67 18.16
CA VAL A 185 23.41 2.79 17.24
C VAL A 185 23.28 2.22 15.83
N ASN A 186 22.25 2.64 15.12
CA ASN A 186 22.05 2.33 13.71
C ASN A 186 22.00 3.64 12.93
N SER A 187 22.75 3.72 11.83
CA SER A 187 22.73 4.88 10.93
C SER A 187 22.65 4.39 9.49
N SER A 188 21.75 4.99 8.71
CA SER A 188 21.62 4.71 7.29
C SER A 188 21.54 6.02 6.52
N THR A 189 22.31 6.11 5.44
CA THR A 189 22.25 7.21 4.46
C THR A 189 21.90 6.61 3.12
N ARG A 190 20.84 7.13 2.48
CA ARG A 190 20.32 6.62 1.21
C ARG A 190 20.14 7.77 0.22
N PHE A 191 20.42 7.49 -1.05
CA PHE A 191 20.25 8.36 -2.20
C PHE A 191 19.13 7.79 -3.07
N GLU A 192 18.22 8.65 -3.52
CA GLU A 192 17.05 8.28 -4.29
C GLU A 192 17.03 9.03 -5.61
N ASN A 193 16.77 8.31 -6.71
CA ASN A 193 16.64 8.88 -8.04
C ASN A 193 15.40 8.30 -8.70
N VAL A 194 14.83 9.01 -9.66
CA VAL A 194 13.70 8.50 -10.44
C VAL A 194 14.09 7.19 -11.14
N LEU A 195 13.22 6.19 -11.06
CA LEU A 195 13.46 4.86 -11.63
C LEU A 195 13.22 4.83 -13.13
N LYS A 196 12.11 5.43 -13.59
CA LYS A 196 11.69 5.43 -14.99
C LYS A 196 11.05 6.77 -15.33
N LEU A 197 11.47 7.36 -16.43
CA LEU A 197 10.91 8.56 -17.03
C LEU A 197 10.36 8.21 -18.42
N PRO A 198 9.43 9.03 -18.96
CA PRO A 198 8.97 8.86 -20.31
C PRO A 198 10.08 9.00 -21.36
N ASP A 199 9.93 8.25 -22.45
CA ASP A 199 10.75 8.42 -23.66
C ASP A 199 10.11 9.51 -24.52
N PHE A 200 10.77 10.65 -24.64
CA PHE A 200 10.28 11.81 -25.36
C PHE A 200 10.83 11.87 -26.78
N GLN A 201 10.00 12.35 -27.73
CA GLN A 201 10.50 12.77 -29.04
C GLN A 201 11.31 14.07 -28.90
N ASN A 202 12.34 14.27 -29.73
CA ASN A 202 13.20 15.46 -29.73
C ASN A 202 13.40 16.06 -31.12
N GLU A 203 12.52 15.70 -32.06
CA GLU A 203 12.63 16.15 -33.48
C GLU A 203 11.68 17.26 -33.81
N TYR A 204 10.52 17.36 -33.15
CA TYR A 204 9.48 18.34 -33.48
C TYR A 204 9.28 19.37 -32.37
N ALA A 205 9.07 20.60 -32.80
CA ALA A 205 8.79 21.74 -31.94
C ALA A 205 7.32 21.76 -31.47
N GLN A 206 7.02 22.67 -30.56
CA GLN A 206 5.65 23.00 -30.18
C GLN A 206 4.84 23.58 -31.34
N GLY A 207 3.54 23.29 -31.37
CA GLY A 207 2.65 23.80 -32.39
C GLY A 207 1.57 22.81 -32.83
N SER A 208 1.00 22.99 -34.00
CA SER A 208 -0.09 22.17 -34.51
C SER A 208 0.00 22.04 -36.02
N TYR A 209 -0.24 20.85 -36.56
CA TYR A 209 -0.20 20.55 -38.00
C TYR A 209 1.08 21.03 -38.71
N GLY A 210 2.22 20.84 -38.08
CA GLY A 210 3.53 21.25 -38.62
C GLY A 210 3.84 22.75 -38.49
N VAL A 211 2.96 23.55 -37.92
CA VAL A 211 3.15 24.99 -37.75
C VAL A 211 3.48 25.32 -36.31
N TYR A 212 4.54 26.12 -36.12
CA TYR A 212 4.90 26.61 -34.76
C TYR A 212 3.80 27.49 -34.18
N ASN A 213 3.45 27.23 -32.92
CA ASN A 213 2.51 28.06 -32.19
C ASN A 213 2.91 28.08 -30.69
N VAL A 214 3.35 29.24 -30.23
CA VAL A 214 3.79 29.47 -28.84
C VAL A 214 2.69 29.24 -27.79
N LYS A 215 1.43 29.32 -28.18
CA LYS A 215 0.26 29.08 -27.31
C LYS A 215 -0.05 27.60 -27.09
N MET A 216 0.58 26.73 -27.85
CA MET A 216 0.34 25.30 -27.83
C MET A 216 1.53 24.58 -27.19
N LEU A 217 1.26 23.84 -26.08
CA LEU A 217 2.27 23.13 -25.32
C LEU A 217 2.40 21.64 -25.72
N ASN A 218 2.10 21.34 -26.97
CA ASN A 218 2.21 20.00 -27.58
C ASN A 218 3.37 19.92 -28.58
N GLY A 219 3.69 18.75 -29.08
CA GLY A 219 4.81 18.48 -29.96
C GLY A 219 4.42 18.34 -31.46
N TRP A 220 3.36 18.99 -31.92
CA TRP A 220 2.83 18.89 -33.29
C TRP A 220 3.26 20.04 -34.22
N GLY A 221 4.28 20.80 -33.84
CA GLY A 221 4.87 21.88 -34.63
C GLY A 221 5.79 21.38 -35.75
N PRO A 222 6.62 22.27 -36.33
CA PRO A 222 7.54 21.92 -37.42
C PRO A 222 8.70 21.05 -36.92
N LYS A 223 9.30 20.29 -37.86
CA LYS A 223 10.55 19.58 -37.58
C LYS A 223 11.66 20.60 -37.30
N ILE A 224 12.31 20.49 -36.16
CA ILE A 224 13.31 21.46 -35.66
C ILE A 224 14.44 21.62 -36.69
N SER A 225 14.90 20.54 -37.32
CA SER A 225 15.96 20.58 -38.34
C SER A 225 15.58 21.34 -39.63
N SER A 226 14.29 21.46 -39.92
CA SER A 226 13.82 22.17 -41.12
C SER A 226 13.67 23.67 -40.91
N VAL A 227 13.83 24.19 -39.70
CA VAL A 227 13.59 25.60 -39.35
C VAL A 227 14.75 26.22 -38.53
N GLN A 228 15.94 25.64 -38.65
CA GLN A 228 17.12 26.07 -37.86
C GLN A 228 17.55 27.52 -38.13
N ASP A 229 17.32 28.04 -39.35
CA ASP A 229 17.68 29.40 -39.74
C ASP A 229 16.55 30.44 -39.48
N GLN A 230 15.45 30.00 -38.85
CA GLN A 230 14.29 30.85 -38.59
C GLN A 230 14.28 31.25 -37.11
N GLN A 231 13.77 32.47 -36.87
CA GLN A 231 13.52 32.96 -35.49
C GLN A 231 12.03 32.94 -35.19
N PHE A 232 11.74 32.48 -33.97
CA PHE A 232 10.40 32.34 -33.43
C PHE A 232 10.26 33.17 -32.17
N THR A 233 9.03 33.49 -31.77
CA THR A 233 8.77 34.17 -30.50
C THR A 233 8.50 33.11 -29.45
N ASP A 234 9.23 33.15 -28.35
CA ASP A 234 9.04 32.21 -27.22
C ASP A 234 7.94 32.65 -26.26
N TYR A 235 7.72 31.89 -25.19
CA TYR A 235 6.68 32.12 -24.17
C TYR A 235 6.86 33.45 -23.39
N LYS A 236 8.06 34.03 -23.37
CA LYS A 236 8.36 35.33 -22.74
C LYS A 236 8.20 36.49 -23.75
N GLY A 237 8.11 36.20 -25.04
CA GLY A 237 8.11 37.19 -26.10
C GLY A 237 9.47 37.42 -26.77
N ASP A 238 10.51 36.68 -26.35
CA ASP A 238 11.87 36.81 -26.89
C ASP A 238 12.01 36.12 -28.26
N LYS A 239 12.95 36.58 -29.10
CA LYS A 239 13.29 35.95 -30.37
C LYS A 239 14.31 34.83 -30.14
N VAL A 240 13.94 33.62 -30.47
CA VAL A 240 14.74 32.42 -30.25
C VAL A 240 14.82 31.54 -31.51
N THR A 241 15.91 30.81 -31.64
CA THR A 241 16.01 29.70 -32.60
C THR A 241 15.57 28.42 -31.89
N LEU A 242 14.76 27.61 -32.57
CA LEU A 242 14.23 26.39 -31.95
C LEU A 242 15.33 25.34 -31.81
N LYS A 243 15.45 24.81 -30.59
CA LYS A 243 16.41 23.79 -30.22
C LYS A 243 15.72 22.76 -29.32
N ALA A 244 16.00 21.49 -29.51
CA ALA A 244 15.50 20.45 -28.59
C ALA A 244 16.33 20.41 -27.29
N ASN A 245 15.65 20.20 -26.18
CA ASN A 245 16.23 20.02 -24.84
C ASN A 245 15.86 18.62 -24.30
N PRO A 246 16.64 17.57 -24.66
CA PRO A 246 16.30 16.18 -24.39
C PRO A 246 16.17 15.84 -22.89
N ASP A 247 16.99 16.48 -22.05
CA ASP A 247 17.08 16.16 -20.61
C ASP A 247 16.13 16.98 -19.73
N ASN A 248 15.27 17.83 -20.32
CA ASN A 248 14.37 18.74 -19.59
C ASN A 248 13.68 18.13 -18.36
N VAL A 249 13.02 17.01 -18.54
CA VAL A 249 12.27 16.36 -17.46
C VAL A 249 13.22 15.69 -16.44
N LYS A 250 14.34 15.17 -16.90
CA LYS A 250 15.38 14.57 -16.05
C LYS A 250 16.05 15.64 -15.18
N ASP A 251 16.37 16.80 -15.77
CA ASP A 251 17.05 17.91 -15.09
C ASP A 251 16.15 18.68 -14.11
N PHE A 252 14.85 18.44 -14.17
CA PHE A 252 13.91 18.93 -13.16
C PHE A 252 14.06 18.20 -11.82
N TYR A 253 14.24 16.85 -11.89
CA TYR A 253 14.34 16.05 -10.69
C TYR A 253 15.72 16.11 -10.05
N GLU A 254 15.73 16.11 -8.73
CA GLU A 254 16.96 16.13 -7.91
C GLU A 254 17.20 14.74 -7.28
N THR A 255 18.42 14.50 -6.83
CA THR A 255 18.72 13.33 -6.02
C THR A 255 18.13 13.53 -4.61
N GLY A 256 17.13 12.76 -4.26
CA GLY A 256 16.61 12.72 -2.91
C GLY A 256 17.59 12.06 -1.95
N MET A 257 17.62 12.50 -0.70
CA MET A 257 18.47 11.96 0.35
C MET A 257 17.65 11.55 1.56
N SER A 258 18.02 10.45 2.18
CA SER A 258 17.36 9.95 3.39
C SER A 258 18.39 9.59 4.45
N TYR A 259 18.26 10.19 5.63
CA TYR A 259 19.09 9.93 6.80
C TYR A 259 18.21 9.31 7.90
N ILE A 260 18.49 8.05 8.25
CA ILE A 260 17.75 7.34 9.31
C ILE A 260 18.74 6.96 10.40
N ASN A 261 18.61 7.59 11.56
CA ASN A 261 19.47 7.36 12.71
C ASN A 261 18.66 6.86 13.90
N ASN A 262 19.07 5.73 14.47
CA ASN A 262 18.44 5.14 15.65
C ASN A 262 19.46 4.94 16.75
N VAL A 263 19.09 5.30 17.96
CA VAL A 263 19.84 4.96 19.19
C VAL A 263 18.88 4.22 20.11
N SER A 264 19.28 3.04 20.58
CA SER A 264 18.50 2.30 21.57
C SER A 264 19.34 1.80 22.71
N VAL A 265 18.75 1.82 23.91
CA VAL A 265 19.35 1.32 25.16
C VAL A 265 18.44 0.22 25.70
N ALA A 266 18.99 -0.96 25.94
CA ALA A 266 18.23 -2.09 26.45
C ALA A 266 19.03 -2.84 27.51
N GLY A 267 18.32 -3.42 28.50
CA GLY A 267 18.92 -4.21 29.54
C GLY A 267 17.88 -4.73 30.53
N GLY A 268 18.32 -5.40 31.58
CA GLY A 268 17.43 -5.85 32.63
C GLY A 268 18.11 -6.58 33.74
N GLY A 269 17.55 -6.42 34.92
CA GLY A 269 17.87 -7.22 36.08
C GLY A 269 16.98 -8.45 36.25
N GLU A 270 16.96 -9.04 37.43
CA GLU A 270 16.15 -10.22 37.73
C GLU A 270 14.64 -9.93 37.66
N LYS A 271 14.20 -8.77 38.15
CA LYS A 271 12.78 -8.43 38.28
C LYS A 271 12.25 -7.56 37.17
N ALA A 272 13.10 -6.83 36.44
CA ALA A 272 12.66 -5.87 35.44
C ALA A 272 13.56 -5.90 34.20
N ASP A 273 12.99 -5.58 33.05
CA ASP A 273 13.67 -5.36 31.80
C ASP A 273 13.14 -4.07 31.16
N PHE A 274 13.99 -3.43 30.37
CA PHE A 274 13.60 -2.23 29.65
C PHE A 274 14.32 -2.09 28.30
N ARG A 275 13.68 -1.39 27.38
CA ARG A 275 14.26 -0.86 26.15
C ARG A 275 13.72 0.53 25.89
N LEU A 276 14.61 1.45 25.65
CA LEU A 276 14.33 2.82 25.19
C LEU A 276 14.93 2.97 23.80
N SER A 277 14.23 3.65 22.90
CA SER A 277 14.69 3.86 21.53
C SER A 277 14.29 5.25 21.06
N PHE A 278 15.19 5.90 20.34
CA PHE A 278 14.91 7.14 19.62
C PHE A 278 15.37 7.00 18.17
N THR A 279 14.51 7.40 17.23
CA THR A 279 14.83 7.40 15.80
C THR A 279 14.50 8.74 15.19
N SER A 280 15.44 9.25 14.40
CA SER A 280 15.26 10.42 13.52
C SER A 280 15.34 9.96 12.08
N THR A 281 14.34 10.32 11.28
CA THR A 281 14.32 10.16 9.82
C THR A 281 14.20 11.54 9.20
N ASN A 282 15.17 11.92 8.37
CA ASN A 282 15.14 13.17 7.61
C ASN A 282 15.29 12.79 6.14
N GLN A 283 14.32 13.16 5.31
CA GLN A 283 14.27 12.77 3.92
C GLN A 283 13.92 13.97 3.05
N THR A 284 14.69 14.18 1.98
CA THR A 284 14.32 15.05 0.86
C THR A 284 13.86 14.16 -0.30
N GLY A 285 12.84 14.61 -1.05
CA GLY A 285 12.33 13.87 -2.19
C GLY A 285 13.06 14.18 -3.49
N VAL A 286 12.72 13.46 -4.55
CA VAL A 286 13.24 13.72 -5.91
C VAL A 286 12.61 14.94 -6.55
N VAL A 287 11.43 15.39 -6.08
CA VAL A 287 10.82 16.66 -6.48
C VAL A 287 11.44 17.77 -5.64
N PRO A 288 11.99 18.82 -6.27
CA PRO A 288 12.61 19.93 -5.54
C PRO A 288 11.68 20.55 -4.48
N GLY A 289 12.21 20.84 -3.30
CA GLY A 289 11.47 21.45 -2.19
C GLY A 289 10.45 20.52 -1.51
N SER A 290 10.51 19.21 -1.74
CA SER A 290 9.70 18.24 -0.99
C SER A 290 10.55 17.59 0.09
N ASP A 291 10.02 17.54 1.33
CA ASP A 291 10.67 16.94 2.48
C ASP A 291 9.73 16.14 3.37
N TYR A 292 10.32 15.29 4.20
CA TYR A 292 9.65 14.52 5.24
C TYR A 292 10.57 14.27 6.42
N ASN A 293 10.16 14.71 7.59
CA ASN A 293 10.89 14.53 8.83
C ASN A 293 10.04 13.71 9.81
N LYS A 294 10.62 12.68 10.43
CA LYS A 294 9.93 11.85 11.43
C LYS A 294 10.84 11.60 12.63
N TYR A 295 10.29 11.81 13.81
CA TYR A 295 10.93 11.52 15.08
C TYR A 295 10.06 10.52 15.85
N ALA A 296 10.65 9.40 16.25
CA ALA A 296 9.97 8.37 16.99
C ALA A 296 10.73 8.07 18.28
N PHE A 297 10.02 8.13 19.41
CA PHE A 297 10.50 7.72 20.71
C PHE A 297 9.69 6.51 21.18
N SER A 298 10.35 5.44 21.61
CA SER A 298 9.68 4.23 22.11
C SER A 298 10.23 3.76 23.45
N VAL A 299 9.32 3.25 24.27
CA VAL A 299 9.58 2.67 25.57
C VAL A 299 8.92 1.30 25.61
N ASN A 300 9.67 0.28 26.01
CA ASN A 300 9.14 -1.03 26.36
C ASN A 300 9.76 -1.47 27.68
N ALA A 301 8.96 -1.59 28.73
CA ALA A 301 9.43 -1.96 30.05
C ALA A 301 8.54 -3.05 30.67
N GLY A 302 9.15 -4.06 31.23
CA GLY A 302 8.49 -5.17 31.93
C GLY A 302 8.96 -5.29 33.38
N MET A 303 8.05 -5.63 34.28
CA MET A 303 8.36 -5.82 35.71
C MET A 303 7.59 -7.00 36.29
N ASN A 304 8.29 -7.80 37.10
CA ASN A 304 7.68 -8.78 37.98
C ASN A 304 7.44 -8.11 39.35
N PHE A 305 6.19 -7.76 39.63
CA PHE A 305 5.82 -7.20 40.94
C PHE A 305 5.92 -8.26 42.04
N THR A 306 5.43 -9.47 41.71
CA THR A 306 5.56 -10.66 42.50
C THR A 306 5.90 -11.86 41.60
N SER A 307 6.07 -13.07 42.17
CA SER A 307 6.20 -14.30 41.39
C SER A 307 5.00 -14.57 40.47
N ASN A 308 3.82 -14.13 40.86
CA ASN A 308 2.54 -14.43 40.22
C ASN A 308 1.93 -13.23 39.49
N PHE A 309 2.48 -12.02 39.68
CA PHE A 309 1.94 -10.81 39.09
C PHE A 309 3.02 -10.03 38.31
N THR A 310 2.79 -9.83 37.01
CA THR A 310 3.71 -9.13 36.12
C THR A 310 2.99 -8.04 35.35
N GLY A 311 3.71 -6.98 35.02
CA GLY A 311 3.21 -5.91 34.18
C GLY A 311 4.21 -5.55 33.08
N ARG A 312 3.72 -5.11 31.94
CA ARG A 312 4.52 -4.56 30.84
C ARG A 312 3.81 -3.34 30.26
N ILE A 313 4.60 -2.33 29.99
CA ILE A 313 4.18 -1.15 29.23
C ILE A 313 4.94 -1.12 27.91
N SER A 314 4.23 -0.84 26.82
CA SER A 314 4.80 -0.48 25.51
C SER A 314 4.18 0.83 25.09
N ALA A 315 5.00 1.82 24.75
CA ALA A 315 4.53 3.14 24.29
C ALA A 315 5.45 3.69 23.22
N GLN A 316 4.86 4.29 22.20
CA GLN A 316 5.56 5.00 21.13
C GLN A 316 4.92 6.37 20.93
N TYR A 317 5.74 7.40 20.89
CA TYR A 317 5.35 8.73 20.44
C TYR A 317 6.05 9.02 19.12
N ILE A 318 5.27 9.47 18.15
CA ILE A 318 5.74 9.71 16.79
C ILE A 318 5.29 11.12 16.40
N ARG A 319 6.24 11.92 15.96
CA ARG A 319 5.99 13.20 15.32
C ARG A 319 6.54 13.16 13.91
N SER A 320 5.73 13.58 12.94
CA SER A 320 6.21 13.78 11.57
C SER A 320 5.72 15.10 11.00
N ASP A 321 6.59 15.72 10.24
CA ASP A 321 6.33 16.98 9.53
C ASP A 321 6.75 16.79 8.07
N SER A 322 5.99 17.33 7.12
CA SER A 322 6.39 17.37 5.72
C SER A 322 5.92 18.65 5.04
N GLU A 323 6.71 19.10 4.07
CA GLU A 323 6.42 20.24 3.22
C GLU A 323 6.64 19.87 1.75
N GLY A 324 5.92 20.53 0.85
CA GLY A 324 6.15 20.43 -0.59
C GLY A 324 5.80 19.10 -1.25
N ARG A 325 5.03 18.22 -0.59
CA ARG A 325 4.54 17.00 -1.25
C ARG A 325 3.70 17.37 -2.46
N PRO A 326 4.03 16.87 -3.67
CA PRO A 326 3.33 17.25 -4.89
C PRO A 326 1.92 16.63 -4.95
N ALA A 327 1.01 17.36 -5.56
CA ALA A 327 -0.30 16.83 -5.92
C ALA A 327 -0.19 15.91 -7.15
N GLN A 328 -1.13 14.97 -7.28
CA GLN A 328 -1.26 14.01 -8.37
C GLN A 328 -2.66 14.10 -9.00
N GLY A 329 -2.90 13.45 -10.15
CA GLY A 329 -4.19 13.46 -10.83
C GLY A 329 -4.49 14.78 -11.54
N ALA A 330 -5.77 15.14 -11.68
CA ALA A 330 -6.24 16.32 -12.41
C ALA A 330 -6.21 17.63 -11.61
N ASN A 331 -5.32 17.79 -10.65
CA ASN A 331 -5.28 18.97 -9.78
C ASN A 331 -4.49 20.11 -10.41
N ASP A 332 -4.96 21.37 -10.26
CA ASP A 332 -4.29 22.59 -10.74
C ASP A 332 -2.86 22.78 -10.18
N SER A 333 -2.56 22.14 -9.04
CA SER A 333 -1.21 22.09 -8.48
C SER A 333 -0.48 20.78 -8.81
N ASN A 334 -0.97 19.96 -9.75
CA ASN A 334 -0.24 18.80 -10.20
C ASN A 334 0.92 19.25 -11.09
N LEU A 335 2.12 18.98 -10.59
CA LEU A 335 3.38 19.28 -11.23
C LEU A 335 3.56 18.57 -12.59
N LEU A 336 3.01 17.34 -12.73
CA LEU A 336 3.26 16.52 -13.90
C LEU A 336 2.51 17.00 -15.14
N ILE A 337 1.41 17.72 -14.96
CA ILE A 337 0.67 18.29 -16.08
C ILE A 337 1.55 19.24 -16.91
N PRO A 338 2.14 20.31 -16.33
CA PRO A 338 3.03 21.19 -17.09
C PRO A 338 4.41 20.59 -17.38
N LEU A 339 4.90 19.66 -16.55
CA LEU A 339 6.26 19.12 -16.69
C LEU A 339 6.34 17.97 -17.72
N ILE A 340 5.43 17.01 -17.64
CA ILE A 340 5.48 15.80 -18.47
C ILE A 340 4.59 15.94 -19.70
N ASN A 341 3.34 16.40 -19.51
CA ASN A 341 2.34 16.44 -20.56
C ASN A 341 2.27 17.79 -21.27
N GLY A 342 2.87 18.82 -20.71
CA GLY A 342 2.76 20.21 -21.19
C GLY A 342 4.09 20.94 -21.33
N LEU A 343 5.24 20.26 -21.37
CA LEU A 343 6.54 20.89 -21.62
C LEU A 343 7.05 20.52 -23.01
N PRO A 344 6.90 21.41 -24.01
CA PRO A 344 7.44 21.21 -25.36
C PRO A 344 8.95 21.06 -25.33
N ARG A 345 9.50 20.28 -26.25
CA ARG A 345 10.95 20.02 -26.31
C ARG A 345 11.78 21.25 -26.59
N THR A 346 11.18 22.32 -27.10
CA THR A 346 11.84 23.59 -27.47
C THR A 346 11.86 24.63 -26.37
N ILE A 347 11.23 24.39 -25.22
CA ILE A 347 11.35 25.22 -24.01
C ILE A 347 12.38 24.60 -23.09
N ASP A 348 13.38 25.39 -22.61
CA ASP A 348 14.43 24.92 -21.73
C ASP A 348 13.97 24.95 -20.27
N ILE A 349 14.10 23.82 -19.55
CA ILE A 349 13.77 23.71 -18.12
C ILE A 349 14.58 24.68 -17.25
N HIS A 350 15.83 24.98 -17.63
CA HIS A 350 16.69 25.90 -16.90
C HIS A 350 16.23 27.36 -17.09
N ASP A 351 15.70 27.71 -18.27
CA ASP A 351 15.11 29.02 -18.51
C ASP A 351 13.84 29.21 -17.67
N ILE A 352 12.92 28.25 -17.66
CA ILE A 352 11.71 28.34 -16.83
C ILE A 352 12.00 28.26 -15.31
N LYS A 353 13.13 27.66 -14.89
CA LYS A 353 13.62 27.71 -13.51
C LYS A 353 14.07 29.10 -13.11
N GLN A 354 14.73 29.83 -13.99
CA GLN A 354 15.21 31.20 -13.75
C GLN A 354 14.07 32.23 -13.84
N ASN A 355 13.11 31.99 -14.71
CA ASN A 355 12.04 32.92 -15.07
C ASN A 355 10.64 32.45 -14.64
N TRP A 356 10.51 31.77 -13.52
CA TRP A 356 9.20 31.28 -13.05
C TRP A 356 8.31 32.37 -12.47
N MET A 357 8.89 33.54 -12.16
CA MET A 357 8.23 34.69 -11.58
C MET A 357 8.85 35.99 -12.15
N ASP A 358 8.04 36.97 -12.46
CA ASP A 358 8.47 38.28 -12.91
C ASP A 358 8.94 39.17 -11.74
N GLU A 359 9.46 40.35 -12.06
CA GLU A 359 9.93 41.35 -11.07
C GLU A 359 8.82 41.87 -10.14
N ASN A 360 7.55 41.74 -10.54
CA ASN A 360 6.38 42.14 -9.75
C ASN A 360 5.82 40.98 -8.89
N GLY A 361 6.50 39.84 -8.86
CA GLY A 361 6.08 38.68 -8.09
C GLY A 361 4.98 37.84 -8.75
N LYS A 362 4.65 38.07 -10.03
CA LYS A 362 3.64 37.33 -10.76
C LYS A 362 4.23 36.13 -11.48
N GLN A 363 3.44 35.09 -11.59
CA GLN A 363 3.81 33.89 -12.34
C GLN A 363 4.10 34.20 -13.80
N VAL A 364 5.22 33.69 -14.32
CA VAL A 364 5.48 33.57 -15.74
C VAL A 364 5.03 32.19 -16.19
N THR A 365 3.91 32.15 -16.89
CA THR A 365 3.28 30.90 -17.38
C THR A 365 4.03 30.33 -18.58
N LEU A 366 3.87 29.03 -18.86
CA LEU A 366 4.51 28.38 -20.01
C LEU A 366 3.93 28.80 -21.36
N ASP A 367 2.78 29.45 -21.37
CA ASP A 367 2.11 29.95 -22.56
C ASP A 367 1.67 31.40 -22.34
N PRO A 368 1.65 32.24 -23.42
CA PRO A 368 1.27 33.66 -23.34
C PRO A 368 -0.20 33.92 -22.97
N GLU A 369 -1.06 32.87 -23.01
CA GLU A 369 -2.48 33.00 -22.66
C GLU A 369 -2.73 32.73 -21.17
N GLY A 370 -1.70 32.33 -20.43
CA GLY A 370 -1.82 32.09 -19.01
C GLY A 370 -2.64 30.86 -18.64
N LYS A 371 -2.58 29.81 -19.46
CA LYS A 371 -3.38 28.59 -19.29
C LYS A 371 -2.62 27.44 -18.57
N SER A 372 -1.29 27.50 -18.53
CA SER A 372 -0.45 26.46 -17.94
C SER A 372 0.49 27.01 -16.90
N ASN A 373 0.44 26.46 -15.69
CA ASN A 373 1.32 26.84 -14.61
C ASN A 373 2.79 26.50 -14.94
N ASN A 374 3.71 27.34 -14.51
CA ASN A 374 5.12 27.01 -14.47
C ASN A 374 5.38 25.96 -13.37
N PRO A 375 6.10 24.85 -13.64
CA PRO A 375 6.39 23.83 -12.61
C PRO A 375 7.08 24.42 -11.37
N TYR A 376 7.97 25.39 -11.56
CA TYR A 376 8.67 26.05 -10.43
C TYR A 376 7.77 27.00 -9.64
N TRP A 377 6.74 27.59 -10.26
CA TRP A 377 5.69 28.28 -9.50
C TRP A 377 4.96 27.31 -8.56
N ILE A 378 4.57 26.13 -9.07
CA ILE A 378 3.86 25.13 -8.30
C ILE A 378 4.67 24.72 -7.06
N ILE A 379 5.93 24.32 -7.23
CA ILE A 379 6.75 23.84 -6.11
C ILE A 379 7.17 24.94 -5.13
N ASN A 380 7.26 26.19 -5.56
CA ASN A 380 7.68 27.29 -4.68
C ASN A 380 6.51 28.00 -3.99
N LYS A 381 5.34 28.10 -4.63
CA LYS A 381 4.20 28.89 -4.14
C LYS A 381 3.00 28.06 -3.72
N ASN A 382 2.73 26.92 -4.38
CA ASN A 382 1.55 26.09 -4.09
C ASN A 382 1.91 24.92 -3.16
N LYS A 383 2.25 25.25 -1.93
CA LYS A 383 2.77 24.28 -0.98
C LYS A 383 1.66 23.49 -0.26
N PHE A 384 1.93 22.24 -0.06
CA PHE A 384 1.21 21.37 0.86
C PHE A 384 2.09 21.09 2.07
N THR A 385 1.56 21.29 3.28
CA THR A 385 2.22 20.95 4.53
C THR A 385 1.34 20.02 5.34
N ASN A 386 1.95 19.05 6.04
CA ASN A 386 1.25 18.29 7.06
C ASN A 386 2.15 18.03 8.27
N ASN A 387 1.55 18.03 9.44
CA ASN A 387 2.17 17.68 10.70
C ASN A 387 1.30 16.65 11.43
N LEU A 388 1.93 15.67 12.01
CA LEU A 388 1.31 14.57 12.74
C LEU A 388 1.95 14.42 14.11
N ASP A 389 1.13 14.35 15.16
CA ASP A 389 1.52 13.90 16.49
C ASP A 389 0.70 12.66 16.83
N ARG A 390 1.36 11.50 17.05
CA ARG A 390 0.72 10.21 17.30
C ARG A 390 1.30 9.53 18.53
N MET A 391 0.43 8.92 19.32
CA MET A 391 0.81 8.08 20.44
C MET A 391 0.14 6.70 20.32
N ILE A 392 0.94 5.65 20.35
CA ILE A 392 0.51 4.25 20.38
C ILE A 392 1.03 3.66 21.67
N GLY A 393 0.17 3.08 22.49
CA GLY A 393 0.63 2.48 23.72
C GLY A 393 -0.36 1.52 24.37
N ASN A 394 0.18 0.54 25.08
CA ASN A 394 -0.61 -0.43 25.85
C ASN A 394 0.07 -0.79 27.17
N ILE A 395 -0.74 -1.22 28.10
CA ILE A 395 -0.36 -1.79 29.38
C ILE A 395 -0.92 -3.20 29.46
N MET A 396 -0.05 -4.17 29.63
CA MET A 396 -0.39 -5.58 29.80
C MET A 396 -0.11 -6.00 31.24
N LEU A 397 -1.13 -6.43 31.94
CA LEU A 397 -1.05 -7.00 33.28
C LEU A 397 -1.36 -8.49 33.21
N THR A 398 -0.51 -9.31 33.82
CA THR A 398 -0.67 -10.77 33.86
C THR A 398 -0.61 -11.27 35.32
N TYR A 399 -1.65 -12.00 35.71
CA TYR A 399 -1.77 -12.59 37.03
C TYR A 399 -1.96 -14.09 36.93
N LYS A 400 -1.19 -14.83 37.72
CA LYS A 400 -1.20 -16.32 37.83
C LYS A 400 -1.62 -16.75 39.23
N PRO A 401 -2.95 -16.79 39.50
CA PRO A 401 -3.43 -17.10 40.87
C PRO A 401 -3.14 -18.50 41.33
N ILE A 402 -3.22 -19.48 40.43
CA ILE A 402 -2.97 -20.89 40.67
C ILE A 402 -2.21 -21.49 39.49
N GLU A 403 -1.63 -22.66 39.66
CA GLU A 403 -0.95 -23.38 38.59
C GLU A 403 -1.91 -23.64 37.42
N GLY A 404 -1.43 -23.40 36.21
CA GLY A 404 -2.19 -23.51 34.94
C GLY A 404 -3.11 -22.35 34.63
N LEU A 405 -3.55 -21.53 35.59
CA LEU A 405 -4.44 -20.39 35.32
C LEU A 405 -3.64 -19.09 35.17
N THR A 406 -3.86 -18.42 33.99
CA THR A 406 -3.27 -17.12 33.68
C THR A 406 -4.39 -16.14 33.30
N ILE A 407 -4.48 -15.04 34.02
CA ILE A 407 -5.40 -13.93 33.70
C ILE A 407 -4.56 -12.78 33.12
N THR A 408 -4.91 -12.31 31.95
CA THR A 408 -4.21 -11.21 31.27
C THR A 408 -5.20 -10.12 30.92
N ASN A 409 -4.86 -8.87 31.26
CA ASN A 409 -5.55 -7.69 30.78
C ASN A 409 -4.57 -6.89 29.91
N ASN A 410 -4.97 -6.58 28.66
CA ASN A 410 -4.23 -5.73 27.75
C ASN A 410 -5.10 -4.52 27.37
N ALA A 411 -4.80 -3.35 27.92
CA ALA A 411 -5.48 -2.10 27.68
C ALA A 411 -4.57 -1.14 26.92
N GLY A 412 -5.06 -0.57 25.83
CA GLY A 412 -4.23 0.29 24.99
C GLY A 412 -5.02 1.32 24.19
N THR A 413 -4.28 2.26 23.63
CA THR A 413 -4.79 3.33 22.78
C THR A 413 -3.83 3.63 21.64
N ASP A 414 -4.41 3.98 20.50
CA ASP A 414 -3.75 4.62 19.35
C ASP A 414 -4.51 5.91 19.09
N PHE A 415 -3.86 7.04 19.26
CA PHE A 415 -4.49 8.31 18.94
C PHE A 415 -3.50 9.24 18.25
N TYR A 416 -4.02 10.07 17.36
CA TYR A 416 -3.24 11.10 16.69
C TYR A 416 -4.07 12.34 16.38
N THR A 417 -3.35 13.43 16.22
CA THR A 417 -3.81 14.67 15.60
C THR A 417 -2.97 14.95 14.38
N GLU A 418 -3.62 15.34 13.29
CA GLU A 418 -2.92 15.70 12.06
C GLU A 418 -3.46 17.02 11.52
N GLY A 419 -2.58 18.02 11.44
CA GLY A 419 -2.83 19.28 10.78
C GLY A 419 -2.34 19.24 9.33
N ARG A 420 -3.17 19.65 8.38
CA ARG A 420 -2.81 19.79 6.96
C ARG A 420 -3.16 21.17 6.46
N ARG A 421 -2.35 21.66 5.51
CA ARG A 421 -2.62 22.91 4.82
C ARG A 421 -2.20 22.80 3.37
N LYS A 422 -3.09 23.19 2.46
CA LYS A 422 -2.85 23.31 1.02
C LYS A 422 -3.05 24.74 0.59
N VAL A 423 -2.06 25.29 -0.10
CA VAL A 423 -2.03 26.67 -0.54
C VAL A 423 -2.00 26.72 -2.07
N TYR A 424 -2.74 27.65 -2.63
CA TYR A 424 -2.68 28.09 -4.01
C TYR A 424 -2.45 29.61 -4.00
N ALA A 425 -1.27 30.04 -4.38
CA ALA A 425 -0.94 31.46 -4.43
C ALA A 425 -1.79 32.21 -5.46
N LYS A 426 -2.00 33.50 -5.27
CA LYS A 426 -2.62 34.37 -6.30
C LYS A 426 -1.80 34.33 -7.57
N GLY A 427 -2.48 34.28 -8.72
CA GLY A 427 -1.85 34.11 -10.00
C GLY A 427 -1.66 32.64 -10.43
N THR A 428 -1.95 31.66 -9.56
CA THR A 428 -2.00 30.24 -9.96
C THR A 428 -3.15 30.02 -10.94
N VAL A 429 -2.88 29.41 -12.10
CA VAL A 429 -3.92 28.97 -13.04
C VAL A 429 -4.86 28.01 -12.32
N GLY A 430 -6.18 28.27 -12.39
CA GLY A 430 -7.21 27.57 -11.60
C GLY A 430 -7.46 28.16 -10.21
N ALA A 431 -6.66 29.15 -9.77
CA ALA A 431 -6.82 29.84 -8.49
C ALA A 431 -6.31 31.30 -8.55
N LEU A 432 -6.68 32.05 -9.59
CA LEU A 432 -6.13 33.38 -9.88
C LEU A 432 -6.21 34.36 -8.71
N ASN A 433 -7.23 34.26 -7.87
CA ASN A 433 -7.40 35.09 -6.67
C ASN A 433 -6.81 34.45 -5.39
N GLY A 434 -6.11 33.35 -5.53
CA GLY A 434 -5.58 32.60 -4.40
C GLY A 434 -6.64 31.88 -3.56
N LYS A 435 -6.28 30.74 -3.03
CA LYS A 435 -7.10 29.94 -2.10
C LYS A 435 -6.20 29.14 -1.18
N PHE A 436 -6.70 28.78 -0.01
CA PHE A 436 -6.05 27.78 0.82
C PHE A 436 -7.10 26.94 1.52
N GLN A 437 -6.67 25.77 1.95
CA GLN A 437 -7.50 24.84 2.69
C GLN A 437 -6.71 24.26 3.85
N THR A 438 -7.36 24.12 5.00
CA THR A 438 -6.78 23.49 6.18
C THR A 438 -7.67 22.33 6.63
N TRP A 439 -7.02 21.30 7.19
CA TRP A 439 -7.70 20.18 7.82
C TRP A 439 -7.08 19.94 9.18
N ASN A 440 -7.91 19.70 10.19
CA ASN A 440 -7.54 19.20 11.50
C ASN A 440 -8.21 17.84 11.68
N LEU A 441 -7.42 16.80 11.62
CA LEU A 441 -7.87 15.42 11.77
C LEU A 441 -7.53 14.94 13.18
N TYR A 442 -8.48 14.25 13.79
CA TYR A 442 -8.30 13.58 15.07
C TYR A 442 -8.81 12.16 14.96
N LYS A 443 -7.97 11.20 15.35
CA LYS A 443 -8.34 9.80 15.44
C LYS A 443 -7.95 9.24 16.79
N ARG A 444 -8.84 8.43 17.38
CA ARG A 444 -8.55 7.73 18.62
C ARG A 444 -9.15 6.34 18.60
N ILE A 445 -8.33 5.35 18.86
CA ILE A 445 -8.70 3.95 19.12
C ILE A 445 -8.43 3.66 20.58
N ILE A 446 -9.39 3.07 21.27
CA ILE A 446 -9.25 2.49 22.61
C ILE A 446 -9.60 1.02 22.49
N ASN A 447 -8.73 0.15 23.00
CA ASN A 447 -8.96 -1.28 23.02
C ASN A 447 -8.62 -1.86 24.39
N ASN A 448 -9.47 -2.73 24.91
CA ASN A 448 -9.22 -3.48 26.14
C ASN A 448 -9.58 -4.95 25.90
N ASP A 449 -8.63 -5.84 26.19
CA ASP A 449 -8.79 -7.28 26.14
C ASP A 449 -8.51 -7.87 27.50
N LEU A 450 -9.52 -8.52 28.09
CA LEU A 450 -9.41 -9.30 29.32
C LEU A 450 -9.54 -10.78 28.98
N MET A 451 -8.53 -11.58 29.33
CA MET A 451 -8.47 -13.00 29.00
C MET A 451 -8.15 -13.83 30.23
N ALA A 452 -8.82 -14.95 30.40
CA ALA A 452 -8.48 -16.01 31.35
C ALA A 452 -8.11 -17.29 30.57
N THR A 453 -6.91 -17.79 30.78
CA THR A 453 -6.40 -18.99 30.11
C THR A 453 -6.06 -20.05 31.16
N TYR A 454 -6.57 -21.26 31.00
CA TYR A 454 -6.21 -22.41 31.77
C TYR A 454 -5.54 -23.45 30.88
N GLU A 455 -4.36 -23.91 31.28
CA GLU A 455 -3.60 -24.95 30.56
C GLU A 455 -3.13 -26.03 31.50
N LYS A 456 -3.23 -27.29 31.03
CA LYS A 456 -2.80 -28.45 31.81
C LYS A 456 -2.38 -29.60 30.90
N THR A 457 -1.32 -30.28 31.27
CA THR A 457 -0.87 -31.52 30.61
C THR A 457 -1.35 -32.73 31.42
N PHE A 458 -1.96 -33.71 30.79
CA PHE A 458 -2.47 -34.94 31.35
C PHE A 458 -1.69 -36.13 30.80
N ALA A 459 -1.34 -37.08 31.64
CA ALA A 459 -0.68 -38.32 31.25
C ALA A 459 0.57 -38.11 30.37
N ASN A 460 1.22 -36.94 30.45
CA ASN A 460 2.38 -36.53 29.66
C ASN A 460 2.15 -36.46 28.14
N ASP A 461 1.02 -36.93 27.64
CA ASP A 461 0.71 -37.04 26.22
C ASP A 461 -0.35 -36.07 25.73
N TYR A 462 -1.22 -35.58 26.62
CA TYR A 462 -2.35 -34.71 26.26
C TYR A 462 -2.14 -33.31 26.84
N HIS A 463 -2.04 -32.34 25.99
CA HIS A 463 -1.99 -30.95 26.42
C HIS A 463 -3.35 -30.26 26.09
N PHE A 464 -3.98 -29.74 27.12
CA PHE A 464 -5.26 -29.04 27.05
C PHE A 464 -5.10 -27.58 27.44
N LYS A 465 -5.66 -26.68 26.61
CA LYS A 465 -5.69 -25.25 26.88
C LYS A 465 -7.06 -24.70 26.55
N VAL A 466 -7.64 -23.98 27.48
CA VAL A 466 -8.90 -23.24 27.30
C VAL A 466 -8.65 -21.78 27.61
N MET A 467 -9.18 -20.92 26.78
CA MET A 467 -9.17 -19.47 26.99
C MET A 467 -10.58 -18.92 26.81
N VAL A 468 -10.97 -18.00 27.69
CA VAL A 468 -12.18 -17.16 27.54
C VAL A 468 -11.75 -15.72 27.65
N GLY A 469 -12.30 -14.87 26.80
CA GLY A 469 -11.94 -13.47 26.78
C GLY A 469 -13.10 -12.54 26.44
N HIS A 470 -12.90 -11.27 26.80
CA HIS A 470 -13.82 -10.18 26.56
C HIS A 470 -13.03 -9.00 25.95
N ASN A 471 -13.56 -8.40 24.88
CA ASN A 471 -12.95 -7.28 24.18
C ASN A 471 -13.89 -6.09 24.15
N ILE A 472 -13.37 -4.92 24.43
CA ILE A 472 -14.03 -3.63 24.21
C ILE A 472 -13.17 -2.83 23.25
N TYR A 473 -13.76 -2.40 22.13
CA TYR A 473 -13.14 -1.53 21.16
C TYR A 473 -13.99 -0.29 20.94
N GLN A 474 -13.33 0.87 20.94
CA GLN A 474 -13.96 2.13 20.56
C GLN A 474 -13.03 2.88 19.61
N GLU A 475 -13.63 3.40 18.56
CA GLU A 475 -12.99 4.25 17.58
C GLU A 475 -13.73 5.57 17.47
N GLU A 476 -12.98 6.66 17.41
CA GLU A 476 -13.50 8.01 17.22
C GLU A 476 -12.67 8.72 16.16
N TRP A 477 -13.32 9.32 15.18
CA TRP A 477 -12.69 10.13 14.15
C TRP A 477 -13.39 11.48 14.03
N LYS A 478 -12.59 12.55 13.87
CA LYS A 478 -13.08 13.90 13.64
C LYS A 478 -12.26 14.56 12.54
N ASN A 479 -12.94 15.32 11.71
CA ASN A 479 -12.33 16.11 10.65
C ASN A 479 -12.96 17.51 10.67
N GLU A 480 -12.14 18.52 10.87
CA GLU A 480 -12.50 19.92 10.76
C GLU A 480 -11.72 20.48 9.56
N ASN A 481 -12.43 20.95 8.55
CA ASN A 481 -11.87 21.41 7.31
C ASN A 481 -12.42 22.78 6.98
N VAL A 482 -11.56 23.71 6.61
CA VAL A 482 -11.96 25.05 6.16
C VAL A 482 -11.27 25.37 4.84
N GLN A 483 -12.08 25.63 3.82
CA GLN A 483 -11.62 26.18 2.54
C GLN A 483 -11.82 27.69 2.53
N ALA A 484 -10.76 28.44 2.26
CA ALA A 484 -10.74 29.89 2.15
C ALA A 484 -10.37 30.32 0.74
N GLN A 485 -11.17 31.20 0.12
CA GLN A 485 -11.04 31.57 -1.30
C GLN A 485 -11.04 33.08 -1.50
N ASN A 486 -10.44 33.51 -2.63
CA ASN A 486 -10.39 34.91 -3.05
C ASN A 486 -9.67 35.80 -2.01
N LEU A 487 -8.37 35.57 -1.85
CA LEU A 487 -7.53 36.30 -0.90
C LEU A 487 -7.41 37.79 -1.31
N VAL A 488 -7.49 38.66 -0.33
CA VAL A 488 -7.33 40.12 -0.53
C VAL A 488 -5.85 40.48 -0.65
N VAL A 489 -5.07 40.09 0.33
CA VAL A 489 -3.61 40.30 0.39
C VAL A 489 -2.89 39.04 -0.06
N ASP A 490 -1.87 39.18 -0.86
CA ASP A 490 -1.06 38.08 -1.38
C ASP A 490 -0.25 37.46 -0.24
N GLU A 491 -0.04 36.14 -0.31
CA GLU A 491 0.78 35.35 0.63
C GLU A 491 0.34 35.41 2.11
N LEU A 492 -0.75 36.08 2.42
CA LEU A 492 -1.35 36.13 3.75
C LEU A 492 -2.48 35.07 3.85
N TYR A 493 -2.16 33.89 4.30
CA TYR A 493 -3.10 32.76 4.35
C TYR A 493 -3.77 32.66 5.71
N THR A 494 -4.64 33.62 6.01
CA THR A 494 -5.52 33.68 7.19
C THR A 494 -6.97 33.74 6.74
N TYR A 495 -7.89 33.20 7.54
CA TYR A 495 -9.31 33.18 7.20
C TYR A 495 -9.89 34.60 7.03
N THR A 496 -9.39 35.55 7.82
CA THR A 496 -9.81 36.96 7.77
C THR A 496 -9.37 37.67 6.47
N ASN A 497 -8.38 37.10 5.75
CA ASN A 497 -7.93 37.63 4.45
C ASN A 497 -8.72 37.07 3.26
N ALA A 498 -9.59 36.07 3.47
CA ALA A 498 -10.40 35.47 2.43
C ALA A 498 -11.78 36.14 2.31
N LYS A 499 -12.25 36.36 1.08
CA LYS A 499 -13.60 36.89 0.82
C LYS A 499 -14.69 35.86 1.13
N SER A 500 -14.36 34.57 1.09
CA SER A 500 -15.28 33.48 1.43
C SER A 500 -14.56 32.34 2.14
N THR A 501 -15.21 31.77 3.13
CA THR A 501 -14.77 30.59 3.84
C THR A 501 -15.88 29.55 3.89
N THR A 502 -15.53 28.29 3.66
CA THR A 502 -16.46 27.15 3.73
C THR A 502 -15.96 26.16 4.76
N PRO A 503 -16.49 26.20 6.00
CA PRO A 503 -16.15 25.22 7.02
C PRO A 503 -16.94 23.91 6.82
N VAL A 504 -16.31 22.79 7.12
CA VAL A 504 -16.93 21.45 7.16
C VAL A 504 -16.46 20.75 8.42
N ASN A 505 -17.41 20.28 9.22
CA ASN A 505 -17.15 19.50 10.43
C ASN A 505 -17.76 18.11 10.25
N TYR A 506 -16.99 17.08 10.56
CA TYR A 506 -17.45 15.71 10.51
C TYR A 506 -16.91 14.93 11.71
N SER A 507 -17.74 14.09 12.32
CA SER A 507 -17.33 13.22 13.41
C SER A 507 -18.02 11.87 13.35
N GLU A 508 -17.25 10.82 13.62
CA GLU A 508 -17.72 9.44 13.70
C GLU A 508 -17.30 8.78 14.99
N LYS A 509 -18.15 7.87 15.46
CA LYS A 509 -17.86 7.03 16.61
C LYS A 509 -18.40 5.62 16.40
N LYS A 510 -17.52 4.64 16.57
CA LYS A 510 -17.82 3.21 16.47
C LYS A 510 -17.46 2.49 17.75
N ARG A 511 -18.30 1.55 18.17
CA ARG A 511 -18.05 0.68 19.32
C ARG A 511 -18.32 -0.77 18.95
N LEU A 512 -17.45 -1.63 19.42
CA LEU A 512 -17.57 -3.09 19.34
C LEU A 512 -17.35 -3.67 20.74
N VAL A 513 -18.20 -4.62 21.10
CA VAL A 513 -18.02 -5.45 22.28
C VAL A 513 -17.95 -6.90 21.79
N GLY A 514 -16.95 -7.65 22.22
CA GLY A 514 -16.74 -9.03 21.83
C GLY A 514 -16.57 -9.95 23.02
N VAL A 515 -17.15 -11.14 22.96
CA VAL A 515 -16.85 -12.26 23.86
C VAL A 515 -16.36 -13.42 23.02
N TYR A 516 -15.27 -14.04 23.43
CA TYR A 516 -14.64 -15.10 22.66
C TYR A 516 -14.08 -16.22 23.53
N GLY A 517 -13.96 -17.40 22.95
CA GLY A 517 -13.35 -18.57 23.54
C GLY A 517 -12.47 -19.32 22.58
N ASP A 518 -11.45 -19.99 23.10
CA ASP A 518 -10.50 -20.82 22.35
C ASP A 518 -10.22 -22.08 23.14
N ILE A 519 -10.34 -23.23 22.49
CA ILE A 519 -10.02 -24.55 23.04
C ILE A 519 -8.97 -25.19 22.17
N SER A 520 -7.81 -25.50 22.75
CA SER A 520 -6.70 -26.16 22.07
C SER A 520 -6.42 -27.50 22.71
N LEU A 521 -6.35 -28.54 21.92
CA LEU A 521 -6.00 -29.92 22.32
C LEU A 521 -4.78 -30.35 21.54
N ALA A 522 -3.78 -30.90 22.23
CA ALA A 522 -2.64 -31.52 21.58
C ALA A 522 -2.45 -32.95 22.11
N TYR A 523 -2.09 -33.87 21.23
CA TYR A 523 -1.77 -35.25 21.54
C TYR A 523 -0.37 -35.59 21.03
N LYS A 524 0.54 -35.94 21.96
CA LYS A 524 1.94 -36.34 21.70
C LYS A 524 2.73 -35.38 20.83
N ASP A 525 2.44 -34.08 20.89
CA ASP A 525 3.02 -33.07 20.01
C ASP A 525 2.92 -33.41 18.51
N MET A 526 2.01 -34.31 18.15
CA MET A 526 1.79 -34.84 16.83
C MET A 526 0.47 -34.38 16.22
N LEU A 527 -0.62 -34.42 16.99
CA LEU A 527 -1.96 -34.01 16.55
C LEU A 527 -2.41 -32.81 17.39
N PHE A 528 -2.79 -31.74 16.72
CA PHE A 528 -3.30 -30.52 17.33
C PHE A 528 -4.67 -30.19 16.74
N VAL A 529 -5.62 -29.86 17.61
CA VAL A 529 -6.95 -29.36 17.22
C VAL A 529 -7.24 -28.11 18.00
N ASN A 530 -7.70 -27.08 17.30
CA ASN A 530 -8.09 -25.80 17.87
C ASN A 530 -9.51 -25.46 17.43
N VAL A 531 -10.35 -25.08 18.39
CA VAL A 531 -11.73 -24.62 18.17
C VAL A 531 -11.88 -23.24 18.79
N THR A 532 -12.33 -22.28 18.00
CA THR A 532 -12.56 -20.90 18.44
C THR A 532 -13.98 -20.48 18.17
N GLY A 533 -14.57 -19.72 19.08
CA GLY A 533 -15.85 -19.06 18.86
C GLY A 533 -15.77 -17.63 19.36
N ARG A 534 -16.37 -16.71 18.61
CA ARG A 534 -16.48 -15.31 18.99
C ARG A 534 -17.85 -14.77 18.66
N ASN A 535 -18.41 -13.97 19.54
CA ASN A 535 -19.61 -13.16 19.27
C ASN A 535 -19.27 -11.68 19.45
N ASP A 536 -19.57 -10.88 18.44
CA ASP A 536 -19.42 -9.42 18.47
C ASP A 536 -20.81 -8.73 18.45
N TRP A 537 -20.87 -7.59 19.12
CA TRP A 537 -21.97 -6.62 19.06
C TRP A 537 -21.42 -5.30 18.51
N SER A 538 -21.93 -4.87 17.35
CA SER A 538 -21.50 -3.63 16.70
C SER A 538 -22.53 -2.52 16.84
N SER A 539 -22.06 -1.30 17.12
CA SER A 539 -22.91 -0.10 17.10
C SER A 539 -23.31 0.37 15.71
N THR A 540 -22.74 -0.19 14.66
CA THR A 540 -22.97 0.19 13.24
C THR A 540 -24.04 -0.67 12.56
N LEU A 541 -24.60 -1.65 13.26
CA LEU A 541 -25.64 -2.53 12.77
C LEU A 541 -26.96 -2.29 13.50
N PRO A 542 -28.12 -2.62 12.86
CA PRO A 542 -29.43 -2.49 13.48
C PRO A 542 -29.54 -3.31 14.77
N ILE A 543 -30.34 -2.85 15.73
CA ILE A 543 -30.48 -3.46 17.06
C ILE A 543 -30.79 -4.97 16.99
N ASN A 544 -31.58 -5.39 15.98
CA ASN A 544 -31.97 -6.78 15.78
C ASN A 544 -30.89 -7.63 15.10
N ASN A 545 -29.89 -7.01 14.44
CA ASN A 545 -28.85 -7.68 13.67
C ASN A 545 -27.43 -7.31 14.16
N ARG A 546 -27.29 -6.58 15.27
CA ARG A 546 -25.98 -6.12 15.76
C ARG A 546 -25.12 -7.21 16.39
N SER A 547 -25.72 -8.35 16.75
CA SER A 547 -25.04 -9.51 17.35
C SER A 547 -24.79 -10.54 16.28
N TYR A 548 -23.56 -10.99 16.14
CA TYR A 548 -23.20 -12.03 15.19
C TYR A 548 -22.09 -12.92 15.74
N PHE A 549 -22.32 -14.24 15.60
CA PHE A 549 -21.41 -15.28 16.06
C PHE A 549 -20.65 -15.89 14.90
N TYR A 550 -19.38 -16.18 15.10
CA TYR A 550 -18.54 -16.83 14.11
C TYR A 550 -17.59 -17.87 14.73
N PRO A 551 -17.71 -19.11 14.27
CA PRO A 551 -16.87 -20.22 14.69
C PRO A 551 -15.63 -20.38 13.80
N SER A 552 -14.59 -20.98 14.37
CA SER A 552 -13.43 -21.46 13.64
C SER A 552 -12.97 -22.80 14.20
N ILE A 553 -12.57 -23.71 13.31
CA ILE A 553 -11.91 -24.95 13.66
C ILE A 553 -10.66 -25.10 12.81
N SER A 554 -9.56 -25.52 13.44
CA SER A 554 -8.33 -25.84 12.72
C SER A 554 -7.62 -27.03 13.34
N GLY A 555 -6.92 -27.80 12.52
CA GLY A 555 -6.13 -28.93 12.96
C GLY A 555 -4.81 -29.04 12.23
N SER A 556 -3.79 -29.54 12.91
CA SER A 556 -2.53 -29.90 12.28
C SER A 556 -2.09 -31.29 12.73
N PHE A 557 -1.51 -32.04 11.80
CA PHE A 557 -1.03 -33.40 12.02
C PHE A 557 0.40 -33.54 11.50
N ILE A 558 1.33 -33.80 12.42
CA ILE A 558 2.74 -34.05 12.13
C ILE A 558 2.91 -35.56 11.89
N PHE A 559 2.66 -35.98 10.68
CA PHE A 559 2.66 -37.39 10.32
C PHE A 559 4.04 -38.04 10.38
N THR A 560 5.13 -37.25 10.33
CA THR A 560 6.48 -37.75 10.48
C THR A 560 6.79 -38.27 11.88
N GLU A 561 5.97 -37.95 12.90
CA GLU A 561 6.12 -38.57 14.24
C GLU A 561 5.78 -40.06 14.24
N LEU A 562 5.00 -40.53 13.26
CA LEU A 562 4.73 -41.96 13.06
C LEU A 562 5.79 -42.67 12.21
N MET A 563 6.70 -41.92 11.58
CA MET A 563 7.74 -42.50 10.72
C MET A 563 8.95 -42.98 11.52
N LYS A 564 9.42 -44.19 11.22
CA LYS A 564 10.63 -44.75 11.82
C LYS A 564 11.91 -44.16 11.22
N ASN A 565 11.93 -43.86 9.95
CA ASN A 565 13.05 -43.25 9.23
C ASN A 565 12.69 -41.81 8.85
N LYS A 566 13.49 -40.88 9.32
CA LYS A 566 13.34 -39.42 9.04
C LYS A 566 14.55 -38.85 8.28
N ASP A 567 15.36 -39.68 7.61
CA ASP A 567 16.62 -39.26 6.97
C ASP A 567 16.36 -38.36 5.75
N ILE A 568 15.33 -38.69 4.95
CA ILE A 568 14.95 -37.91 3.79
C ILE A 568 13.92 -36.85 4.18
N LEU A 569 12.77 -37.25 4.71
CA LEU A 569 11.70 -36.36 5.17
C LEU A 569 11.78 -36.22 6.69
N ASN A 570 12.44 -35.16 7.15
CA ASN A 570 12.68 -34.93 8.57
C ASN A 570 11.47 -34.40 9.31
N TYR A 571 10.64 -33.64 8.61
CA TYR A 571 9.44 -33.03 9.15
C TYR A 571 8.36 -32.97 8.07
N GLY A 572 7.17 -33.42 8.43
CA GLY A 572 5.99 -33.37 7.56
C GLY A 572 4.74 -33.08 8.38
N LYS A 573 4.11 -31.96 8.11
CA LYS A 573 2.87 -31.49 8.73
C LYS A 573 1.80 -31.27 7.67
N ILE A 574 0.60 -31.76 7.92
CA ILE A 574 -0.62 -31.40 7.18
C ILE A 574 -1.46 -30.52 8.09
N ARG A 575 -2.06 -29.49 7.53
CA ARG A 575 -2.96 -28.57 8.23
C ARG A 575 -4.27 -28.39 7.48
N LEU A 576 -5.35 -28.22 8.24
CA LEU A 576 -6.70 -28.03 7.74
C LEU A 576 -7.40 -27.00 8.61
N SER A 577 -8.08 -26.03 8.00
CA SER A 577 -8.88 -25.08 8.76
C SER A 577 -10.16 -24.69 8.03
N TYR A 578 -11.17 -24.40 8.81
CA TYR A 578 -12.43 -23.77 8.38
C TYR A 578 -12.81 -22.70 9.39
N ALA A 579 -13.17 -21.54 8.87
CA ALA A 579 -13.65 -20.45 9.71
C ALA A 579 -14.75 -19.64 9.00
N ASN A 580 -15.58 -19.03 9.83
CA ASN A 580 -16.55 -18.06 9.41
C ASN A 580 -16.25 -16.76 10.15
N VAL A 581 -16.24 -15.61 9.48
CA VAL A 581 -16.01 -14.30 10.10
C VAL A 581 -17.01 -13.28 9.56
N GLY A 582 -17.70 -12.58 10.45
CA GLY A 582 -18.59 -11.49 10.10
C GLY A 582 -17.83 -10.18 9.86
N SER A 583 -18.46 -9.22 9.21
CA SER A 583 -18.00 -7.83 9.09
C SER A 583 -19.19 -6.89 9.22
N ASP A 584 -18.96 -5.78 9.91
CA ASP A 584 -19.94 -4.73 10.09
C ASP A 584 -19.78 -3.61 9.05
N GLU A 585 -20.51 -2.51 9.21
CA GLU A 585 -20.62 -1.37 8.31
C GLU A 585 -19.96 -0.13 8.92
N ASP A 586 -19.84 0.93 8.13
CA ASP A 586 -19.44 2.25 8.58
C ASP A 586 -20.52 2.90 9.49
N PRO A 587 -20.14 3.81 10.40
CA PRO A 587 -21.09 4.46 11.30
C PRO A 587 -22.17 5.27 10.57
N TYR A 588 -23.37 5.31 11.16
CA TYR A 588 -24.48 6.19 10.80
C TYR A 588 -25.18 5.93 9.47
N ASN A 589 -24.96 4.78 8.82
CA ASN A 589 -25.65 4.39 7.58
C ASN A 589 -27.07 3.85 7.82
N LEU A 590 -27.50 3.69 9.08
CA LEU A 590 -28.80 3.11 9.45
C LEU A 590 -29.89 4.16 9.71
N ALA A 591 -29.50 5.40 10.01
CA ALA A 591 -30.41 6.42 10.50
C ALA A 591 -30.79 7.43 9.41
N PHE A 592 -32.09 7.69 9.29
CA PHE A 592 -32.54 8.85 8.55
C PHE A 592 -32.21 10.11 9.35
N LYS A 593 -31.40 11.00 8.77
CA LYS A 593 -31.05 12.27 9.37
C LYS A 593 -30.98 13.38 8.34
N TYR A 594 -31.50 14.55 8.69
CA TYR A 594 -31.29 15.73 7.90
C TYR A 594 -29.88 16.29 8.15
N THR A 595 -29.22 16.66 7.11
CA THR A 595 -27.92 17.35 7.16
C THR A 595 -28.08 18.77 6.63
N PRO A 596 -27.29 19.74 7.12
CA PRO A 596 -27.29 21.08 6.55
C PRO A 596 -27.02 21.01 5.05
N ALA A 597 -27.87 21.67 4.25
CA ALA A 597 -27.69 21.72 2.81
C ALA A 597 -26.42 22.49 2.46
N SER A 598 -25.64 21.96 1.53
CA SER A 598 -24.48 22.64 0.93
C SER A 598 -24.83 23.10 -0.50
N THR A 599 -24.03 23.98 -1.04
CA THR A 599 -24.10 24.47 -2.45
C THR A 599 -24.13 23.36 -3.49
N TYR A 600 -23.65 22.19 -3.17
CA TYR A 600 -23.47 21.07 -4.10
C TYR A 600 -24.78 20.46 -4.61
N PHE A 601 -25.83 20.47 -3.81
CA PHE A 601 -27.09 19.80 -4.18
C PHE A 601 -27.87 20.54 -5.28
N LEU A 602 -27.75 21.84 -5.35
CA LEU A 602 -28.50 22.68 -6.29
C LEU A 602 -27.80 22.87 -7.63
N GLN A 603 -26.52 22.55 -7.72
CA GLN A 603 -25.74 22.66 -8.97
C GLN A 603 -26.28 21.76 -10.09
N TYR A 604 -26.82 20.59 -9.73
CA TYR A 604 -27.42 19.66 -10.68
C TYR A 604 -28.80 20.10 -11.21
N LEU A 605 -29.45 21.05 -10.55
CA LEU A 605 -30.76 21.58 -10.97
C LEU A 605 -30.68 22.91 -11.68
N GLY A 606 -29.48 23.41 -11.99
CA GLY A 606 -29.27 24.64 -12.75
C GLY A 606 -29.60 25.94 -12.01
N SER A 607 -29.98 25.86 -10.69
CA SER A 607 -30.19 27.04 -9.84
C SER A 607 -29.27 27.00 -8.62
N VAL A 608 -28.53 28.08 -8.43
CA VAL A 608 -27.51 28.18 -7.37
C VAL A 608 -28.09 28.92 -6.18
N ASN A 609 -28.84 28.22 -5.32
CA ASN A 609 -29.09 28.73 -3.99
C ASN A 609 -28.02 28.18 -3.04
N THR A 610 -27.16 29.07 -2.57
CA THR A 610 -26.16 28.74 -1.55
C THR A 610 -26.80 28.87 -0.17
N PHE A 611 -26.60 27.86 0.68
CA PHE A 611 -26.99 27.96 2.07
C PHE A 611 -25.77 28.33 2.95
N PRO A 612 -25.93 29.18 3.99
CA PRO A 612 -27.18 29.86 4.41
C PRO A 612 -27.73 30.80 3.34
N HIS A 613 -29.01 30.64 3.00
CA HIS A 613 -29.69 31.54 2.06
C HIS A 613 -30.39 32.63 2.85
N MET A 614 -30.06 33.91 2.65
CA MET A 614 -30.58 35.06 3.40
C MET A 614 -30.46 34.86 4.94
N GLY A 615 -29.39 34.24 5.42
CA GLY A 615 -29.19 33.96 6.85
C GLY A 615 -29.88 32.69 7.37
N LEU A 616 -30.62 31.96 6.54
CA LEU A 616 -31.34 30.76 6.91
C LEU A 616 -30.59 29.51 6.49
N VAL A 617 -30.41 28.55 7.38
CA VAL A 617 -29.80 27.24 7.07
C VAL A 617 -30.84 26.33 6.44
N GLY A 618 -30.54 25.79 5.27
CA GLY A 618 -31.32 24.71 4.65
C GLY A 618 -30.88 23.34 5.12
N PHE A 619 -31.81 22.39 5.10
CA PHE A 619 -31.51 20.97 5.40
C PHE A 619 -31.93 20.09 4.23
N THR A 620 -31.15 19.03 4.01
CA THR A 620 -31.48 17.99 3.04
C THR A 620 -31.58 16.63 3.72
N GLY A 621 -32.47 15.77 3.24
CA GLY A 621 -32.54 14.37 3.66
C GLY A 621 -31.31 13.56 3.17
N PRO A 622 -31.15 12.34 3.64
CA PRO A 622 -30.05 11.47 3.19
C PRO A 622 -30.18 11.16 1.70
N ARG A 623 -29.07 11.14 1.00
CA ARG A 623 -29.03 10.74 -0.43
C ARG A 623 -29.16 9.23 -0.61
N VAL A 624 -28.72 8.47 0.39
CA VAL A 624 -28.81 7.01 0.42
C VAL A 624 -29.93 6.63 1.37
N LEU A 625 -30.85 5.80 0.91
CA LEU A 625 -31.95 5.29 1.74
C LEU A 625 -31.38 4.44 2.88
N PRO A 626 -31.61 4.80 4.15
CA PRO A 626 -31.20 4.00 5.29
C PRO A 626 -31.94 2.65 5.29
N ASN A 627 -31.22 1.60 5.67
CA ASN A 627 -31.80 0.26 5.74
C ASN A 627 -31.72 -0.31 7.16
N GLU A 628 -32.86 -0.35 7.84
CA GLU A 628 -32.95 -0.86 9.21
C GLU A 628 -32.83 -2.39 9.33
N ASN A 629 -32.79 -3.10 8.18
CA ASN A 629 -32.70 -4.57 8.10
C ASN A 629 -31.31 -5.06 7.67
N LEU A 630 -30.30 -4.20 7.60
CA LEU A 630 -28.94 -4.59 7.24
C LEU A 630 -28.42 -5.70 8.16
N LYS A 631 -27.83 -6.72 7.53
CA LYS A 631 -27.15 -7.84 8.18
C LYS A 631 -25.63 -7.68 8.04
N PRO A 632 -24.84 -8.26 8.95
CA PRO A 632 -23.39 -8.32 8.76
C PRO A 632 -23.03 -9.08 7.50
N GLN A 633 -21.97 -8.65 6.83
CA GLN A 633 -21.34 -9.46 5.78
C GLN A 633 -20.72 -10.70 6.43
N ASN A 634 -20.61 -11.78 5.65
CA ASN A 634 -20.11 -13.05 6.16
C ASN A 634 -19.09 -13.66 5.20
N GLN A 635 -17.90 -13.95 5.71
CA GLN A 635 -16.83 -14.61 4.96
C GLN A 635 -16.56 -16.00 5.53
N SER A 636 -16.73 -17.02 4.69
CA SER A 636 -16.34 -18.40 4.97
C SER A 636 -14.98 -18.67 4.31
N SER A 637 -14.04 -19.22 5.08
CA SER A 637 -12.68 -19.54 4.64
C SER A 637 -12.39 -21.00 4.89
N PHE A 638 -11.92 -21.70 3.87
CA PHE A 638 -11.39 -23.06 3.94
C PHE A 638 -9.94 -23.07 3.49
N GLU A 639 -9.07 -23.74 4.25
CA GLU A 639 -7.67 -23.90 3.91
C GLU A 639 -7.21 -25.33 4.13
N VAL A 640 -6.36 -25.83 3.21
CA VAL A 640 -5.58 -27.05 3.36
C VAL A 640 -4.11 -26.73 3.00
N GLY A 641 -3.17 -27.22 3.80
CA GLY A 641 -1.75 -26.96 3.56
C GLY A 641 -0.85 -28.08 4.05
N ALA A 642 0.40 -28.04 3.57
CA ALA A 642 1.45 -28.95 3.96
C ALA A 642 2.75 -28.17 4.18
N ASP A 643 3.47 -28.51 5.27
CA ASP A 643 4.84 -28.06 5.55
C ASP A 643 5.75 -29.28 5.60
N LEU A 644 6.68 -29.34 4.65
CA LEU A 644 7.58 -30.46 4.43
C LEU A 644 9.03 -30.00 4.51
N ARG A 645 9.86 -30.74 5.27
CA ARG A 645 11.29 -30.43 5.38
C ARG A 645 12.10 -31.69 5.10
N PHE A 646 12.99 -31.60 4.12
CA PHE A 646 13.79 -32.71 3.64
C PHE A 646 15.28 -32.48 3.92
N PHE A 647 16.05 -33.57 4.04
CA PHE A 647 17.50 -33.60 4.16
C PHE A 647 18.04 -32.70 5.27
N GLY A 648 17.43 -32.80 6.49
CA GLY A 648 17.81 -31.98 7.62
C GLY A 648 17.40 -30.49 7.49
N GLY A 649 16.35 -30.19 6.72
CA GLY A 649 15.84 -28.85 6.49
C GLY A 649 16.52 -28.09 5.34
N LYS A 650 17.37 -28.76 4.55
CA LYS A 650 17.97 -28.15 3.34
C LYS A 650 16.95 -27.82 2.26
N ILE A 651 15.83 -28.54 2.24
CA ILE A 651 14.67 -28.23 1.42
C ILE A 651 13.49 -28.02 2.36
N ARG A 652 12.86 -26.86 2.30
CA ARG A 652 11.67 -26.47 3.06
C ARG A 652 10.58 -26.09 2.09
N LEU A 653 9.45 -26.76 2.13
CA LEU A 653 8.33 -26.54 1.22
C LEU A 653 7.05 -26.36 2.04
N ASP A 654 6.51 -25.14 2.00
CA ASP A 654 5.19 -24.83 2.54
C ASP A 654 4.23 -24.54 1.40
N MET A 655 3.11 -25.26 1.37
CA MET A 655 2.07 -25.10 0.36
C MET A 655 0.71 -24.91 1.04
N THR A 656 -0.10 -24.01 0.50
CA THR A 656 -1.48 -23.79 0.97
C THR A 656 -2.39 -23.59 -0.22
N TYR A 657 -3.50 -24.33 -0.24
CA TYR A 657 -4.67 -24.01 -1.05
C TYR A 657 -5.72 -23.38 -0.15
N TYR A 658 -6.38 -22.32 -0.63
CA TYR A 658 -7.45 -21.65 0.10
C TYR A 658 -8.66 -21.34 -0.79
N SER A 659 -9.82 -21.24 -0.15
CA SER A 659 -11.06 -20.78 -0.74
C SER A 659 -11.80 -19.89 0.24
N ASN A 660 -11.87 -18.59 -0.07
CA ASN A 660 -12.54 -17.57 0.72
C ASN A 660 -13.79 -17.11 -0.04
N ILE A 661 -14.95 -17.21 0.59
CA ILE A 661 -16.24 -16.82 -0.01
C ILE A 661 -16.91 -15.80 0.91
N THR A 662 -17.12 -14.59 0.41
CA THR A 662 -17.83 -13.53 1.11
C THR A 662 -19.24 -13.39 0.55
N LYS A 663 -20.24 -13.45 1.43
CA LYS A 663 -21.68 -13.35 1.13
C LYS A 663 -22.32 -12.18 1.86
N ASN A 664 -23.55 -11.83 1.46
CA ASN A 664 -24.34 -10.76 2.07
C ASN A 664 -23.56 -9.43 2.11
N GLN A 665 -22.87 -9.14 1.03
CA GLN A 665 -22.10 -7.90 0.94
C GLN A 665 -23.01 -6.69 1.08
N ILE A 666 -22.58 -5.67 1.82
CA ILE A 666 -23.33 -4.42 1.91
C ILE A 666 -22.91 -3.56 0.74
N VAL A 667 -23.83 -3.32 -0.17
CA VAL A 667 -23.60 -2.54 -1.41
C VAL A 667 -24.65 -1.46 -1.53
N SER A 668 -24.26 -0.33 -2.08
CA SER A 668 -25.15 0.81 -2.38
C SER A 668 -25.57 0.70 -3.83
N ILE A 669 -26.82 0.41 -4.10
CA ILE A 669 -27.39 0.31 -5.45
C ILE A 669 -28.19 1.56 -5.79
N ASP A 670 -28.04 2.06 -7.01
CA ASP A 670 -28.82 3.20 -7.49
C ASP A 670 -30.31 2.86 -7.52
N VAL A 671 -31.14 3.83 -7.16
CA VAL A 671 -32.59 3.71 -7.20
C VAL A 671 -33.19 4.84 -8.05
N PRO A 672 -34.38 4.65 -8.65
CA PRO A 672 -35.05 5.70 -9.41
C PRO A 672 -35.19 6.97 -8.57
N LEU A 673 -34.81 8.12 -9.14
CA LEU A 673 -34.87 9.43 -8.45
C LEU A 673 -36.27 9.81 -7.98
N SER A 674 -37.30 9.22 -8.55
CA SER A 674 -38.70 9.36 -8.11
C SER A 674 -38.95 8.86 -6.70
N THR A 675 -38.08 8.02 -6.15
CA THR A 675 -38.11 7.59 -4.75
C THR A 675 -37.67 8.67 -3.77
N GLY A 676 -37.08 9.78 -4.23
CA GLY A 676 -36.48 10.80 -3.41
C GLY A 676 -35.05 10.50 -2.94
N TYR A 677 -34.48 9.35 -3.34
CA TYR A 677 -33.13 8.91 -3.01
C TYR A 677 -32.31 8.67 -4.25
N PHE A 678 -30.99 8.65 -4.13
CA PHE A 678 -30.06 8.29 -5.20
C PHE A 678 -29.69 6.82 -5.15
N ALA A 679 -29.57 6.27 -3.94
CA ALA A 679 -29.16 4.89 -3.73
C ALA A 679 -29.83 4.26 -2.50
N ASN A 680 -29.75 2.94 -2.40
CA ASN A 680 -30.20 2.12 -1.27
C ASN A 680 -29.11 1.14 -0.87
N ASN A 681 -28.78 1.07 0.44
CA ASN A 681 -27.87 0.08 0.96
C ASN A 681 -28.58 -1.25 1.20
N ILE A 682 -28.11 -2.31 0.56
CA ILE A 682 -28.67 -3.66 0.69
C ILE A 682 -27.60 -4.70 0.94
N ASN A 683 -28.02 -5.84 1.51
CA ASN A 683 -27.16 -7.01 1.56
C ASN A 683 -27.32 -7.81 0.28
N ALA A 684 -26.34 -7.74 -0.61
CA ALA A 684 -26.33 -8.47 -1.88
C ALA A 684 -24.91 -8.81 -2.32
N GLY A 685 -24.80 -9.80 -3.18
CA GLY A 685 -23.55 -10.17 -3.78
C GLY A 685 -22.76 -11.24 -3.02
N LYS A 686 -21.95 -11.95 -3.81
CA LYS A 686 -21.08 -13.05 -3.38
C LYS A 686 -19.79 -13.01 -4.20
N ILE A 687 -18.66 -12.94 -3.51
CA ILE A 687 -17.33 -12.99 -4.11
C ILE A 687 -16.60 -14.22 -3.60
N ALA A 688 -15.94 -14.94 -4.51
CA ALA A 688 -15.02 -16.03 -4.20
C ALA A 688 -13.60 -15.65 -4.57
N ASN A 689 -12.66 -15.89 -3.65
CA ASN A 689 -11.20 -15.84 -3.85
C ASN A 689 -10.64 -17.24 -3.61
N LYS A 690 -10.11 -17.89 -4.65
CA LYS A 690 -9.51 -19.22 -4.57
C LYS A 690 -8.08 -19.15 -5.07
N GLY A 691 -7.15 -19.77 -4.35
CA GLY A 691 -5.74 -19.64 -4.73
C GLY A 691 -4.81 -20.64 -4.11
N VAL A 692 -3.58 -20.59 -4.60
CA VAL A 692 -2.47 -21.41 -4.15
C VAL A 692 -1.32 -20.50 -3.73
N GLU A 693 -0.73 -20.79 -2.58
CA GLU A 693 0.47 -20.16 -2.06
C GLU A 693 1.54 -21.21 -1.85
N VAL A 694 2.76 -20.92 -2.30
CA VAL A 694 3.93 -21.81 -2.13
C VAL A 694 5.10 -21.00 -1.62
N THR A 695 5.79 -21.50 -0.61
CA THR A 695 7.09 -21.00 -0.16
C THR A 695 8.08 -22.15 -0.22
N LEU A 696 9.16 -21.95 -0.98
CA LEU A 696 10.23 -22.93 -1.15
C LEU A 696 11.52 -22.32 -0.62
N GLY A 697 12.10 -22.92 0.42
CA GLY A 697 13.42 -22.60 0.92
C GLY A 697 14.41 -23.72 0.56
N LEU A 698 15.52 -23.35 -0.03
CA LEU A 698 16.61 -24.26 -0.39
C LEU A 698 17.91 -23.80 0.25
N THR A 699 18.71 -24.74 0.75
CA THR A 699 20.09 -24.51 1.14
C THR A 699 20.99 -25.44 0.31
N PRO A 700 21.27 -25.08 -0.98
CA PRO A 700 21.96 -25.95 -1.90
C PRO A 700 23.41 -26.26 -1.46
N VAL A 701 24.04 -25.27 -0.84
CA VAL A 701 25.43 -25.39 -0.38
C VAL A 701 25.53 -24.86 1.05
N GLU A 702 26.04 -25.69 1.93
CA GLU A 702 26.38 -25.31 3.30
C GLU A 702 27.73 -25.95 3.67
N THR A 703 28.72 -25.11 3.91
CA THR A 703 30.05 -25.48 4.38
C THR A 703 30.41 -24.67 5.62
N ARG A 704 31.54 -24.95 6.24
CA ARG A 704 32.00 -24.17 7.41
C ARG A 704 32.13 -22.66 7.16
N ASN A 705 32.45 -22.27 5.93
CA ASN A 705 32.76 -20.87 5.61
C ASN A 705 31.80 -20.25 4.61
N PHE A 706 31.03 -21.04 3.87
CA PHE A 706 30.14 -20.58 2.79
C PHE A 706 28.78 -21.24 2.94
N LYS A 707 27.73 -20.40 2.87
CA LYS A 707 26.35 -20.84 2.83
C LYS A 707 25.62 -20.13 1.71
N TRP A 708 24.81 -20.87 0.94
CA TRP A 708 23.87 -20.35 -0.03
C TRP A 708 22.46 -20.76 0.38
N ASP A 709 21.61 -19.78 0.65
CA ASP A 709 20.17 -19.94 0.87
C ASP A 709 19.41 -19.31 -0.30
N LEU A 710 18.39 -20.00 -0.78
CA LEU A 710 17.45 -19.52 -1.79
C LEU A 710 16.05 -19.67 -1.21
N ASP A 711 15.30 -18.58 -1.12
CA ASP A 711 13.91 -18.57 -0.70
C ASP A 711 13.05 -18.04 -1.86
N ALA A 712 12.09 -18.85 -2.31
CA ALA A 712 11.16 -18.50 -3.37
C ALA A 712 9.73 -18.51 -2.84
N THR A 713 8.96 -17.49 -3.19
CA THR A 713 7.53 -17.36 -2.88
C THR A 713 6.74 -17.33 -4.18
N PHE A 714 5.63 -18.01 -4.23
CA PHE A 714 4.68 -17.99 -5.34
C PHE A 714 3.27 -17.87 -4.81
N ALA A 715 2.43 -17.05 -5.45
CA ALA A 715 1.02 -16.93 -5.13
C ALA A 715 0.20 -16.64 -6.38
N SER A 716 -0.89 -17.40 -6.54
CA SER A 716 -1.92 -17.17 -7.53
C SER A 716 -3.27 -17.08 -6.84
N ASN A 717 -4.07 -16.07 -7.19
CA ASN A 717 -5.42 -15.87 -6.66
C ASN A 717 -6.39 -15.63 -7.82
N LYS A 718 -7.43 -16.42 -7.91
CA LYS A 718 -8.55 -16.20 -8.82
C LYS A 718 -9.73 -15.64 -8.05
N GLN A 719 -10.06 -14.38 -8.31
CA GLN A 719 -11.27 -13.73 -7.83
C GLN A 719 -12.41 -13.99 -8.81
N THR A 720 -13.62 -14.22 -8.29
CA THR A 720 -14.84 -14.35 -9.10
C THR A 720 -16.01 -13.71 -8.36
N VAL A 721 -16.75 -12.85 -9.04
CA VAL A 721 -18.04 -12.31 -8.58
C VAL A 721 -19.08 -13.36 -8.92
N GLU A 722 -19.48 -14.18 -7.94
CA GLU A 722 -20.42 -15.28 -8.18
C GLU A 722 -21.88 -14.79 -8.28
N GLU A 723 -22.23 -13.78 -7.48
CA GLU A 723 -23.58 -13.19 -7.44
C GLU A 723 -23.52 -11.68 -7.19
N LEU A 724 -24.47 -10.94 -7.75
CA LEU A 724 -24.76 -9.52 -7.45
C LEU A 724 -26.20 -9.39 -6.96
N ALA A 725 -26.70 -8.15 -6.77
CA ALA A 725 -28.10 -7.93 -6.46
C ALA A 725 -29.01 -8.45 -7.58
N GLU A 726 -30.21 -8.84 -7.25
CA GLU A 726 -31.21 -9.33 -8.22
C GLU A 726 -31.45 -8.26 -9.31
N GLY A 727 -31.36 -8.67 -10.57
CA GLY A 727 -31.50 -7.81 -11.73
C GLY A 727 -30.25 -6.98 -12.06
N LEU A 728 -29.12 -7.20 -11.37
CA LEU A 728 -27.86 -6.50 -11.61
C LEU A 728 -26.81 -7.49 -12.13
N ASP A 729 -26.30 -7.27 -13.35
CA ASP A 729 -25.25 -8.09 -13.95
C ASP A 729 -23.85 -7.51 -13.71
N GLU A 730 -23.76 -6.21 -13.47
CA GLU A 730 -22.51 -5.49 -13.19
C GLU A 730 -22.71 -4.42 -12.13
N TYR A 731 -21.66 -4.13 -11.35
CA TYR A 731 -21.62 -3.08 -10.32
C TYR A 731 -20.37 -2.25 -10.48
N THR A 732 -20.53 -0.90 -10.55
CA THR A 732 -19.41 0.01 -10.70
C THR A 732 -18.76 0.28 -9.34
N LEU A 733 -17.49 -0.13 -9.19
CA LEU A 733 -16.68 0.08 -7.99
C LEU A 733 -16.11 1.50 -7.93
N THR A 734 -15.62 1.96 -9.06
CA THR A 734 -14.99 3.29 -9.23
C THR A 734 -15.24 3.81 -10.63
N SER A 735 -15.54 5.09 -10.76
CA SER A 735 -15.76 5.79 -12.02
C SER A 735 -15.15 7.20 -11.98
N GLY A 736 -15.08 7.86 -13.14
CA GLY A 736 -14.73 9.27 -13.22
C GLY A 736 -13.37 9.59 -13.84
N LEU A 737 -12.68 8.60 -14.41
CA LEU A 737 -11.42 8.79 -15.12
C LEU A 737 -11.65 8.63 -16.63
N SER A 738 -11.95 9.75 -17.32
CA SER A 738 -12.08 9.78 -18.80
C SER A 738 -12.99 8.67 -19.36
N GLY A 739 -14.10 8.36 -18.66
CA GLY A 739 -15.05 7.30 -19.04
C GLY A 739 -14.64 5.89 -18.61
N LEU A 740 -13.43 5.69 -18.11
CA LEU A 740 -12.99 4.41 -17.57
C LEU A 740 -13.71 4.09 -16.25
N GLN A 741 -14.07 2.85 -16.05
CA GLN A 741 -14.71 2.34 -14.85
C GLN A 741 -14.01 1.06 -14.38
N VAL A 742 -13.94 0.87 -13.08
CA VAL A 742 -13.63 -0.44 -12.50
C VAL A 742 -14.94 -1.07 -12.08
N LYS A 743 -15.24 -2.26 -12.61
CA LYS A 743 -16.50 -2.94 -12.34
C LYS A 743 -16.31 -4.35 -11.78
N ALA A 744 -17.30 -4.78 -11.00
CA ALA A 744 -17.56 -6.14 -10.64
C ALA A 744 -18.68 -6.67 -11.55
N ALA A 745 -18.39 -7.61 -12.43
CA ALA A 745 -19.36 -8.25 -13.29
C ALA A 745 -19.56 -9.71 -12.88
N LYS A 746 -20.79 -10.19 -12.93
CA LYS A 746 -21.13 -11.58 -12.55
C LYS A 746 -20.40 -12.59 -13.45
N GLY A 747 -19.73 -13.55 -12.83
CA GLY A 747 -18.91 -14.57 -13.48
C GLY A 747 -17.44 -14.17 -13.67
N ASP A 748 -17.09 -12.88 -13.55
CA ASP A 748 -15.77 -12.35 -13.78
C ASP A 748 -15.04 -11.92 -12.49
N SER A 749 -13.76 -11.57 -12.64
CA SER A 749 -13.00 -10.79 -11.66
C SER A 749 -13.31 -9.30 -11.79
N PHE A 750 -12.85 -8.47 -10.85
CA PHE A 750 -12.87 -7.01 -11.01
C PHE A 750 -12.07 -6.62 -12.25
N GLY A 751 -12.70 -5.87 -13.14
CA GLY A 751 -12.17 -5.52 -14.45
C GLY A 751 -12.21 -4.04 -14.75
N LEU A 752 -11.36 -3.63 -15.67
CA LEU A 752 -11.39 -2.32 -16.30
C LEU A 752 -12.42 -2.36 -17.43
N TYR A 753 -13.33 -1.38 -17.44
CA TYR A 753 -14.37 -1.22 -18.46
C TYR A 753 -14.30 0.19 -19.03
N GLY A 754 -14.48 0.28 -20.32
CA GLY A 754 -14.43 1.57 -21.01
C GLY A 754 -14.76 1.48 -22.48
N THR A 755 -14.25 2.44 -23.23
CA THR A 755 -14.38 2.51 -24.69
C THR A 755 -13.33 1.63 -25.35
N ALA A 756 -13.77 0.67 -26.17
CA ALA A 756 -12.93 -0.21 -26.96
C ALA A 756 -13.00 0.14 -28.46
N TRP A 757 -12.02 -0.34 -29.22
CA TRP A 757 -12.06 -0.27 -30.67
C TRP A 757 -13.09 -1.25 -31.21
N LYS A 758 -13.95 -0.78 -32.09
CA LYS A 758 -14.92 -1.63 -32.77
C LYS A 758 -14.20 -2.57 -33.74
N ARG A 759 -14.59 -3.83 -33.73
CA ARG A 759 -14.04 -4.88 -34.59
C ARG A 759 -15.14 -5.61 -35.34
N ASP A 760 -14.79 -6.16 -36.52
CA ASP A 760 -15.62 -7.12 -37.20
C ASP A 760 -15.54 -8.52 -36.57
N ASP A 761 -16.26 -9.49 -37.11
CA ASP A 761 -16.27 -10.88 -36.61
C ASP A 761 -14.94 -11.61 -36.80
N GLN A 762 -14.02 -11.06 -37.62
CA GLN A 762 -12.67 -11.58 -37.85
C GLN A 762 -11.60 -10.92 -36.96
N GLY A 763 -12.01 -9.92 -36.17
CA GLY A 763 -11.13 -9.20 -35.24
C GLY A 763 -10.43 -7.97 -35.88
N ASN A 764 -10.72 -7.63 -37.16
CA ASN A 764 -10.16 -6.44 -37.79
C ASN A 764 -10.81 -5.17 -37.23
N TYR A 765 -10.04 -4.09 -37.10
CA TYR A 765 -10.58 -2.79 -36.71
C TYR A 765 -11.54 -2.24 -37.73
N VAL A 766 -12.70 -1.76 -37.28
CA VAL A 766 -13.66 -1.04 -38.13
C VAL A 766 -13.23 0.41 -38.20
N ILE A 767 -12.99 0.87 -39.40
CA ILE A 767 -12.49 2.22 -39.70
C ILE A 767 -13.63 3.10 -40.22
N ASN A 768 -13.66 4.32 -39.72
CA ASN A 768 -14.62 5.32 -40.17
C ASN A 768 -14.30 5.77 -41.61
N SER A 769 -15.27 5.62 -42.51
CA SER A 769 -15.13 5.86 -43.94
C SER A 769 -14.88 7.34 -44.33
N LYS A 770 -14.97 8.27 -43.37
CA LYS A 770 -14.75 9.71 -43.66
C LYS A 770 -13.41 10.19 -43.08
N THR A 771 -12.95 9.59 -41.99
CA THR A 771 -11.79 10.08 -41.27
C THR A 771 -10.57 9.17 -41.35
N GLY A 772 -10.73 7.90 -41.76
CA GLY A 772 -9.67 6.90 -41.74
C GLY A 772 -9.26 6.44 -40.31
N LEU A 773 -10.03 6.83 -39.27
CA LEU A 773 -9.76 6.53 -37.87
C LEU A 773 -10.62 5.36 -37.40
N ARG A 774 -10.16 4.66 -36.35
CA ARG A 774 -10.89 3.53 -35.74
C ARG A 774 -12.23 3.99 -35.16
N GLU A 775 -13.28 3.22 -35.37
CA GLU A 775 -14.55 3.39 -34.67
C GLU A 775 -14.48 2.79 -33.28
N THR A 776 -15.34 3.26 -32.38
CA THR A 776 -15.35 2.86 -30.97
C THR A 776 -16.68 2.23 -30.55
N VAL A 777 -16.63 1.42 -29.50
CA VAL A 777 -17.77 0.84 -28.80
C VAL A 777 -17.58 1.02 -27.29
N ASN A 778 -18.63 1.41 -26.59
CA ASN A 778 -18.58 1.74 -25.17
C ASN A 778 -18.90 0.54 -24.27
N ASN A 779 -18.51 0.64 -23.00
CA ASN A 779 -18.81 -0.30 -21.92
C ASN A 779 -18.30 -1.72 -22.20
N VAL A 780 -17.09 -1.84 -22.71
CA VAL A 780 -16.45 -3.13 -22.98
C VAL A 780 -15.44 -3.42 -21.87
N ARG A 781 -15.34 -4.69 -21.48
CA ARG A 781 -14.31 -5.18 -20.57
C ARG A 781 -12.95 -5.14 -21.27
N LEU A 782 -12.00 -4.40 -20.69
CA LEU A 782 -10.70 -4.14 -21.29
C LEU A 782 -9.54 -4.88 -20.64
N GLY A 783 -9.76 -5.44 -19.45
CA GLY A 783 -8.74 -6.22 -18.77
C GLY A 783 -9.03 -6.49 -17.31
N ASP A 784 -8.19 -7.32 -16.70
CA ASP A 784 -8.23 -7.68 -15.27
C ASP A 784 -7.41 -6.70 -14.44
N VAL A 785 -7.91 -6.36 -13.24
CA VAL A 785 -7.16 -5.52 -12.29
C VAL A 785 -6.06 -6.33 -11.59
N TYR A 786 -6.32 -7.61 -11.31
CA TYR A 786 -5.43 -8.48 -10.55
C TYR A 786 -4.46 -9.26 -11.44
N PRO A 787 -3.24 -9.56 -10.93
CA PRO A 787 -2.30 -10.43 -11.63
C PRO A 787 -2.76 -11.89 -11.59
N ASP A 788 -2.29 -12.68 -12.57
CA ASP A 788 -2.45 -14.14 -12.62
C ASP A 788 -1.66 -14.79 -11.49
N PHE A 789 -0.42 -14.32 -11.28
CA PHE A 789 0.43 -14.73 -10.16
C PHE A 789 1.47 -13.67 -9.82
N THR A 790 2.00 -13.79 -8.60
CA THR A 790 3.17 -13.06 -8.12
C THR A 790 4.21 -14.06 -7.61
N MET A 791 5.51 -13.73 -7.78
CA MET A 791 6.61 -14.58 -7.34
C MET A 791 7.78 -13.72 -6.86
N GLY A 792 8.38 -14.11 -5.72
CA GLY A 792 9.63 -13.51 -5.23
C GLY A 792 10.71 -14.56 -5.15
N ILE A 793 11.94 -14.25 -5.59
CA ILE A 793 13.10 -15.13 -5.52
C ILE A 793 14.22 -14.38 -4.81
N ASN A 794 14.49 -14.76 -3.57
CA ASN A 794 15.54 -14.18 -2.75
C ASN A 794 16.73 -15.14 -2.68
N ASN A 795 17.91 -14.69 -3.06
CA ASN A 795 19.17 -15.42 -2.92
C ASN A 795 20.03 -14.77 -1.84
N THR A 796 20.57 -15.55 -0.94
CA THR A 796 21.49 -15.09 0.13
C THR A 796 22.75 -15.94 0.15
N PHE A 797 23.89 -15.30 -0.03
CA PHE A 797 25.23 -15.91 0.01
C PHE A 797 25.97 -15.37 1.23
N THR A 798 26.43 -16.25 2.09
CA THR A 798 27.21 -15.87 3.27
C THR A 798 28.61 -16.50 3.21
N TYR A 799 29.65 -15.68 3.30
CA TYR A 799 31.04 -16.12 3.30
C TYR A 799 31.86 -15.35 4.34
N LYS A 800 32.33 -16.04 5.40
CA LYS A 800 33.24 -15.49 6.43
C LYS A 800 32.85 -14.09 6.94
N GLY A 801 31.57 -13.86 7.23
CA GLY A 801 31.05 -12.59 7.74
C GLY A 801 30.57 -11.61 6.65
N VAL A 802 30.88 -11.88 5.38
CA VAL A 802 30.26 -11.17 4.24
C VAL A 802 28.93 -11.83 3.93
N THR A 803 27.86 -11.05 3.84
CA THR A 803 26.56 -11.52 3.34
C THR A 803 26.19 -10.69 2.10
N PHE A 804 25.91 -11.38 1.01
CA PHE A 804 25.37 -10.79 -0.22
C PHE A 804 23.98 -11.38 -0.47
N SER A 805 22.98 -10.55 -0.73
CA SER A 805 21.65 -11.02 -1.10
C SER A 805 21.02 -10.16 -2.17
N PHE A 806 20.14 -10.77 -2.99
CA PHE A 806 19.31 -10.06 -3.94
C PHE A 806 17.93 -10.70 -4.07
N LEU A 807 16.92 -9.86 -4.29
CA LEU A 807 15.51 -10.25 -4.47
C LEU A 807 15.06 -9.88 -5.89
N ILE A 808 14.59 -10.88 -6.63
CA ILE A 808 13.86 -10.70 -7.89
C ILE A 808 12.38 -10.80 -7.58
N ASP A 809 11.62 -9.80 -8.02
CA ASP A 809 10.18 -9.69 -7.83
C ASP A 809 9.48 -9.74 -9.20
N ILE A 810 8.54 -10.65 -9.34
CA ILE A 810 7.84 -10.97 -10.58
C ILE A 810 6.35 -10.82 -10.36
N ARG A 811 5.72 -10.04 -11.23
CA ARG A 811 4.28 -9.99 -11.40
C ARG A 811 3.94 -10.40 -12.82
N GLN A 812 3.00 -11.31 -12.97
CA GLN A 812 2.48 -11.75 -14.26
C GLN A 812 0.99 -11.47 -14.35
N GLY A 813 0.57 -10.85 -15.45
CA GLY A 813 -0.84 -10.50 -15.69
C GLY A 813 -1.28 -9.21 -15.00
N GLY A 814 -2.57 -8.93 -15.11
CA GLY A 814 -3.19 -7.67 -14.74
C GLY A 814 -3.04 -6.59 -15.82
N SER A 815 -3.89 -5.59 -15.75
CA SER A 815 -3.95 -4.49 -16.71
C SER A 815 -3.79 -3.16 -16.01
N LEU A 816 -3.14 -2.21 -16.69
CA LEU A 816 -2.92 -0.85 -16.23
C LEU A 816 -3.39 0.14 -17.30
N TYR A 817 -4.37 0.96 -16.98
CA TYR A 817 -4.69 2.16 -17.75
C TYR A 817 -3.79 3.31 -17.31
N SER A 818 -3.26 4.09 -18.27
CA SER A 818 -2.43 5.26 -17.96
C SER A 818 -2.93 6.51 -18.67
N GLU A 819 -3.38 7.48 -17.90
CA GLU A 819 -3.70 8.84 -18.37
C GLU A 819 -2.43 9.61 -18.71
N THR A 820 -1.32 9.39 -18.00
CA THR A 820 -0.03 10.02 -18.32
C THR A 820 0.42 9.66 -19.73
N ILE A 821 0.35 8.38 -20.10
CA ILE A 821 0.74 7.91 -21.43
C ILE A 821 -0.24 8.42 -22.50
N ALA A 822 -1.55 8.40 -22.20
CA ALA A 822 -2.57 8.94 -23.07
C ALA A 822 -2.27 10.41 -23.44
N ASN A 823 -2.00 11.24 -22.44
CA ASN A 823 -1.70 12.65 -22.63
C ASN A 823 -0.37 12.87 -23.37
N LEU A 824 0.68 12.11 -23.06
CA LEU A 824 1.97 12.18 -23.75
C LEU A 824 1.86 11.88 -25.25
N ARG A 825 1.11 10.86 -25.61
CA ARG A 825 0.91 10.43 -26.99
C ARG A 825 -0.01 11.40 -27.73
N SER A 826 -1.14 11.80 -27.14
CA SER A 826 -2.07 12.74 -27.77
C SER A 826 -1.45 14.12 -27.97
N SER A 827 -0.57 14.55 -27.07
CA SER A 827 0.19 15.79 -27.19
C SER A 827 1.36 15.71 -28.18
N GLY A 828 1.71 14.52 -28.70
CA GLY A 828 2.82 14.35 -29.62
C GLY A 828 4.20 14.51 -28.98
N LEU A 829 4.31 14.31 -27.67
CA LEU A 829 5.57 14.42 -26.93
C LEU A 829 6.24 13.05 -26.71
N ALA A 830 5.52 11.94 -26.84
CA ALA A 830 6.06 10.59 -26.75
C ALA A 830 6.92 10.22 -27.97
N ALA A 831 7.97 9.44 -27.78
CA ALA A 831 8.89 9.04 -28.85
C ALA A 831 8.19 8.25 -29.98
N GLU A 832 7.26 7.35 -29.65
CA GLU A 832 6.52 6.57 -30.65
C GLU A 832 5.64 7.42 -31.55
N THR A 833 5.32 8.66 -31.17
CA THR A 833 4.54 9.58 -32.01
C THR A 833 5.33 10.08 -33.22
N LEU A 834 6.63 9.79 -33.32
CA LEU A 834 7.44 10.05 -34.52
C LEU A 834 7.05 9.15 -35.69
N ALA A 835 6.48 7.97 -35.42
CA ALA A 835 6.09 7.02 -36.44
C ALA A 835 5.13 7.66 -37.44
N HIS A 836 5.42 7.50 -38.74
CA HIS A 836 4.62 7.95 -39.87
C HIS A 836 4.46 9.48 -39.99
N ARG A 837 5.15 10.32 -39.20
CA ARG A 837 5.03 11.81 -39.33
C ARG A 837 5.53 12.35 -40.64
N GLU A 838 6.50 11.68 -41.28
CA GLU A 838 7.09 12.08 -42.57
C GLU A 838 6.40 11.40 -43.77
N ASP A 839 5.46 10.48 -43.49
CA ASP A 839 4.79 9.76 -44.58
C ASP A 839 3.81 10.69 -45.30
N ALA A 840 3.81 10.66 -46.64
CA ALA A 840 2.90 11.46 -47.46
C ALA A 840 1.42 11.08 -47.21
N SER A 841 1.18 9.83 -46.78
CA SER A 841 -0.15 9.32 -46.48
C SER A 841 -0.03 8.11 -45.56
N PHE A 842 -0.88 8.03 -44.55
CA PHE A 842 -0.99 6.88 -43.64
C PHE A 842 -2.41 6.33 -43.67
N ILE A 843 -2.56 5.04 -43.98
CA ILE A 843 -3.82 4.33 -43.96
C ILE A 843 -3.78 3.32 -42.80
N GLU A 844 -4.66 3.51 -41.83
CA GLU A 844 -4.78 2.61 -40.70
C GLU A 844 -5.25 1.21 -41.16
N PRO A 845 -4.57 0.13 -40.81
CA PRO A 845 -5.02 -1.23 -41.15
C PRO A 845 -6.38 -1.55 -40.54
N GLY A 846 -7.30 -2.06 -41.33
CA GLY A 846 -8.65 -2.40 -40.91
C GLY A 846 -9.65 -2.48 -42.05
N VAL A 847 -10.93 -2.46 -41.71
CA VAL A 847 -12.04 -2.62 -42.64
C VAL A 847 -13.06 -1.48 -42.50
N ILE A 848 -13.72 -1.16 -43.59
CA ILE A 848 -14.81 -0.17 -43.61
C ILE A 848 -16.14 -0.91 -43.82
N LEU A 849 -17.11 -0.65 -42.92
CA LEU A 849 -18.46 -1.16 -43.04
C LEU A 849 -19.18 -0.43 -44.17
N GLN A 850 -19.68 -1.18 -45.14
CA GLN A 850 -20.44 -0.66 -46.27
C GLN A 850 -21.94 -0.57 -45.97
N ALA A 851 -22.67 0.13 -46.79
CA ALA A 851 -24.12 0.35 -46.62
C ALA A 851 -24.95 -0.95 -46.74
N ASP A 852 -24.41 -1.95 -47.42
CA ASP A 852 -25.02 -3.27 -47.58
C ASP A 852 -24.70 -4.25 -46.43
N GLY A 853 -23.93 -3.78 -45.40
CA GLY A 853 -23.53 -4.59 -44.25
C GLY A 853 -22.25 -5.42 -44.47
N THR A 854 -21.61 -5.34 -45.65
CA THR A 854 -20.34 -6.00 -45.94
C THR A 854 -19.14 -5.17 -45.50
N TYR A 855 -17.97 -5.79 -45.38
CA TYR A 855 -16.73 -5.11 -45.06
C TYR A 855 -15.78 -5.11 -46.24
N LYS A 856 -15.15 -3.96 -46.49
CA LYS A 856 -14.02 -3.84 -47.43
C LYS A 856 -12.74 -3.42 -46.71
N PRO A 857 -11.53 -3.74 -47.21
CA PRO A 857 -10.30 -3.17 -46.65
C PRO A 857 -10.34 -1.65 -46.63
N ASN A 858 -9.74 -1.05 -45.60
CA ASN A 858 -9.64 0.42 -45.51
C ASN A 858 -8.74 0.98 -46.61
N ASP A 859 -9.22 1.94 -47.35
CA ASP A 859 -8.53 2.71 -48.35
C ASP A 859 -8.54 4.22 -48.07
N VAL A 860 -9.01 4.62 -46.89
CA VAL A 860 -9.13 6.02 -46.48
C VAL A 860 -7.92 6.45 -45.65
N PRO A 861 -7.12 7.40 -46.13
CA PRO A 861 -6.00 7.90 -45.33
C PRO A 861 -6.48 8.78 -44.19
N VAL A 862 -5.77 8.76 -43.08
CA VAL A 862 -5.97 9.74 -42.00
C VAL A 862 -5.48 11.12 -42.47
N LYS A 863 -6.12 12.17 -41.99
CA LYS A 863 -5.82 13.56 -42.38
C LYS A 863 -4.39 13.98 -41.99
N SER A 864 -3.95 13.55 -40.78
CA SER A 864 -2.60 13.79 -40.25
C SER A 864 -2.27 12.84 -39.13
N MET A 865 -1.00 12.65 -38.82
CA MET A 865 -0.58 11.87 -37.65
C MET A 865 -0.95 12.56 -36.32
N GLN A 866 -1.17 13.88 -36.32
CA GLN A 866 -1.74 14.56 -35.15
C GLN A 866 -3.18 14.09 -34.90
N ASP A 867 -4.04 14.04 -35.92
CA ASP A 867 -5.41 13.55 -35.78
C ASP A 867 -5.45 12.08 -35.39
N TYR A 868 -4.54 11.27 -35.94
CA TYR A 868 -4.39 9.85 -35.58
C TYR A 868 -4.10 9.67 -34.10
N TRP A 869 -3.04 10.31 -33.59
CA TRP A 869 -2.63 10.16 -32.17
C TRP A 869 -3.61 10.83 -31.19
N GLN A 870 -4.19 12.00 -31.55
CA GLN A 870 -5.22 12.65 -30.75
C GLN A 870 -6.50 11.82 -30.65
N HIS A 871 -6.79 10.99 -31.64
CA HIS A 871 -7.87 10.01 -31.58
C HIS A 871 -7.45 8.72 -30.84
N THR A 872 -6.36 8.09 -31.29
CA THR A 872 -5.94 6.77 -30.78
C THR A 872 -5.48 6.81 -29.32
N ALA A 873 -4.82 7.88 -28.91
CA ALA A 873 -4.36 8.11 -27.56
C ALA A 873 -5.28 9.02 -26.75
N ASN A 874 -6.46 9.36 -27.24
CA ASN A 874 -7.44 10.11 -26.44
C ASN A 874 -7.75 9.34 -25.14
N SER A 875 -7.70 10.01 -24.02
CA SER A 875 -7.96 9.38 -22.72
C SER A 875 -9.34 8.71 -22.63
N SER A 876 -10.33 9.23 -23.38
CA SER A 876 -11.67 8.63 -23.47
C SER A 876 -11.75 7.40 -24.38
N ASN A 877 -10.75 7.15 -25.24
CA ASN A 877 -10.59 5.92 -26.02
C ASN A 877 -9.73 4.93 -25.22
N ASN A 878 -10.31 4.37 -24.16
CA ASN A 878 -9.61 3.74 -23.08
C ASN A 878 -8.73 2.54 -23.51
N GLU A 879 -9.19 1.71 -24.47
CA GLU A 879 -8.44 0.53 -24.93
C GLU A 879 -7.03 0.89 -25.42
N GLY A 880 -6.89 2.03 -26.13
CA GLY A 880 -5.61 2.51 -26.64
C GLY A 880 -4.56 2.83 -25.56
N ASN A 881 -4.99 2.95 -24.30
CA ASN A 881 -4.19 3.37 -23.15
C ASN A 881 -4.13 2.33 -22.03
N ILE A 882 -4.51 1.07 -22.34
CA ILE A 882 -4.41 -0.06 -21.41
C ILE A 882 -3.22 -0.94 -21.79
N TYR A 883 -2.42 -1.29 -20.81
CA TYR A 883 -1.18 -2.04 -20.95
C TYR A 883 -1.19 -3.26 -20.04
N ASN A 884 -0.44 -4.29 -20.41
CA ASN A 884 -0.17 -5.43 -19.55
C ASN A 884 0.75 -4.99 -18.40
N ALA A 885 0.30 -5.17 -17.15
CA ALA A 885 1.01 -4.72 -15.94
C ALA A 885 2.07 -5.73 -15.45
N SER A 886 2.44 -6.72 -16.26
CA SER A 886 3.49 -7.68 -15.92
C SER A 886 4.87 -7.03 -15.85
N PHE A 887 5.67 -7.47 -14.89
CA PHE A 887 7.06 -7.03 -14.75
C PHE A 887 7.97 -8.08 -14.12
N VAL A 888 9.26 -7.90 -14.31
CA VAL A 888 10.35 -8.54 -13.56
C VAL A 888 11.26 -7.44 -13.05
N LYS A 889 11.45 -7.31 -11.75
CA LYS A 889 12.26 -6.27 -11.10
C LYS A 889 13.36 -6.86 -10.23
N LEU A 890 14.55 -6.26 -10.28
CA LEU A 890 15.57 -6.42 -9.25
C LEU A 890 15.18 -5.51 -8.07
N ARG A 891 14.41 -6.09 -7.12
CA ARG A 891 13.74 -5.35 -6.05
C ARG A 891 14.70 -4.88 -4.97
N GLU A 892 15.65 -5.74 -4.58
CA GLU A 892 16.54 -5.48 -3.46
C GLU A 892 17.91 -6.10 -3.74
N VAL A 893 18.97 -5.38 -3.42
CA VAL A 893 20.35 -5.88 -3.40
C VAL A 893 20.98 -5.43 -2.10
N GLN A 894 21.63 -6.34 -1.39
CA GLN A 894 22.31 -6.05 -0.12
C GLN A 894 23.70 -6.67 -0.12
N LEU A 895 24.67 -5.96 0.39
CA LEU A 895 26.00 -6.46 0.69
C LEU A 895 26.38 -5.97 2.10
N SER A 896 26.64 -6.88 3.02
CA SER A 896 27.00 -6.52 4.39
C SER A 896 28.20 -7.28 4.87
N TYR A 897 28.95 -6.66 5.79
CA TYR A 897 30.09 -7.28 6.48
C TYR A 897 29.94 -7.12 7.99
N SER A 898 29.89 -8.24 8.66
CA SER A 898 29.92 -8.33 10.13
C SER A 898 31.35 -8.51 10.60
N PHE A 899 31.88 -7.51 11.28
CA PHE A 899 33.27 -7.52 11.76
C PHE A 899 33.45 -8.56 12.86
N PRO A 900 34.54 -9.38 12.81
CA PRO A 900 34.79 -10.38 13.84
C PRO A 900 34.99 -9.76 15.22
N ARG A 901 34.26 -10.24 16.22
CA ARG A 901 34.33 -9.75 17.62
C ARG A 901 35.78 -9.73 18.18
N LYS A 902 36.65 -10.59 17.71
CA LYS A 902 38.08 -10.64 18.12
C LYS A 902 38.83 -9.33 17.84
N TRP A 903 38.38 -8.49 16.91
CA TRP A 903 39.00 -7.20 16.58
C TRP A 903 38.68 -6.14 17.63
N PHE A 904 37.65 -6.34 18.44
CA PHE A 904 37.15 -5.37 19.41
C PHE A 904 37.37 -5.81 20.87
N LYS A 905 38.17 -6.87 21.11
CA LYS A 905 38.37 -7.41 22.45
C LYS A 905 38.85 -6.40 23.49
N SER A 906 39.57 -5.38 23.06
CA SER A 906 40.13 -4.30 23.90
C SER A 906 39.23 -3.06 23.97
N PHE A 907 38.09 -3.06 23.26
CA PHE A 907 37.16 -1.96 23.23
C PHE A 907 35.78 -2.38 23.81
N PHE A 908 35.00 -1.38 24.20
CA PHE A 908 33.63 -1.58 24.68
C PHE A 908 32.63 -2.02 23.58
N VAL A 909 33.09 -2.10 22.30
CA VAL A 909 32.30 -2.52 21.14
C VAL A 909 32.03 -4.02 21.17
N LYS A 910 30.74 -4.41 21.11
CA LYS A 910 30.28 -5.82 21.02
C LYS A 910 30.13 -6.31 19.60
N SER A 911 29.61 -5.47 18.72
CA SER A 911 29.46 -5.78 17.29
C SER A 911 29.53 -4.51 16.45
N LEU A 912 30.03 -4.67 15.23
CA LEU A 912 30.02 -3.65 14.16
C LEU A 912 29.63 -4.35 12.85
N ASP A 913 28.58 -3.84 12.21
CA ASP A 913 28.15 -4.29 10.90
C ASP A 913 28.11 -3.07 9.95
N LEU A 914 28.68 -3.22 8.76
CA LEU A 914 28.58 -2.28 7.67
C LEU A 914 27.83 -2.90 6.51
N GLY A 915 26.97 -2.13 5.87
CA GLY A 915 26.17 -2.60 4.74
C GLY A 915 26.05 -1.57 3.63
N PHE A 916 25.91 -2.10 2.43
CA PHE A 916 25.42 -1.41 1.25
C PHE A 916 24.06 -2.00 0.91
N GLU A 917 23.11 -1.13 0.54
CA GLU A 917 21.76 -1.53 0.13
C GLU A 917 21.33 -0.80 -1.13
N ALA A 918 20.58 -1.45 -1.98
CA ALA A 918 19.91 -0.83 -3.12
C ALA A 918 18.51 -1.41 -3.28
N ARG A 919 17.56 -0.57 -3.67
CA ARG A 919 16.16 -0.98 -3.87
C ARG A 919 15.59 -0.46 -5.17
N ASN A 920 14.65 -1.23 -5.74
CA ASN A 920 14.07 -0.96 -7.06
C ASN A 920 15.14 -0.64 -8.12
N LEU A 921 16.27 -1.36 -8.05
CA LEU A 921 17.47 -0.99 -8.77
C LEU A 921 17.27 -1.01 -10.29
N TRP A 922 16.49 -1.98 -10.77
CA TRP A 922 16.29 -2.20 -12.19
C TRP A 922 14.97 -2.89 -12.50
N ILE A 923 14.27 -2.38 -13.52
CA ILE A 923 13.16 -3.07 -14.19
C ILE A 923 13.78 -3.90 -15.30
N ILE A 924 13.90 -5.22 -15.05
CA ILE A 924 14.54 -6.15 -15.99
C ILE A 924 13.66 -6.33 -17.23
N LYS A 925 12.34 -6.41 -17.01
CA LYS A 925 11.33 -6.53 -18.06
C LYS A 925 10.03 -5.91 -17.63
N ASP A 926 9.39 -5.17 -18.50
CA ASP A 926 8.01 -4.69 -18.37
C ASP A 926 7.30 -4.61 -19.74
N HIS A 927 6.02 -4.24 -19.70
CA HIS A 927 5.20 -4.06 -20.89
C HIS A 927 4.50 -2.70 -20.90
N VAL A 928 4.76 -1.86 -19.90
CA VAL A 928 4.18 -0.51 -19.79
C VAL A 928 5.24 0.50 -20.24
N PRO A 929 5.08 1.22 -21.37
CA PRO A 929 6.03 2.23 -21.78
C PRO A 929 6.00 3.42 -20.80
N HIS A 930 7.04 4.25 -20.81
CA HIS A 930 7.11 5.57 -20.17
C HIS A 930 7.02 5.62 -18.64
N ILE A 931 6.26 4.75 -17.97
CA ILE A 931 6.02 4.77 -16.52
C ILE A 931 6.32 3.41 -15.88
N ASP A 932 6.39 3.40 -14.55
CA ASP A 932 6.51 2.16 -13.77
C ASP A 932 5.18 1.36 -13.80
N PRO A 933 5.19 0.05 -14.12
CA PRO A 933 3.98 -0.78 -14.14
C PRO A 933 3.30 -0.97 -12.75
N GLU A 934 3.95 -0.59 -11.66
CA GLU A 934 3.36 -0.61 -10.30
C GLU A 934 2.65 0.68 -9.92
N ALA A 935 2.71 1.73 -10.75
CA ALA A 935 2.03 2.99 -10.48
C ALA A 935 0.54 2.76 -10.20
N ASN A 936 0.04 3.35 -9.10
CA ASN A 936 -1.36 3.19 -8.70
C ASN A 936 -1.89 4.52 -8.14
N PHE A 937 -2.78 5.14 -8.89
CA PHE A 937 -3.38 6.42 -8.51
C PHE A 937 -4.26 6.33 -7.26
N PHE A 938 -4.97 5.24 -7.07
CA PHE A 938 -5.97 5.15 -6.00
C PHE A 938 -5.39 4.97 -4.60
N GLY A 939 -4.15 4.53 -4.47
CA GLY A 939 -3.54 4.32 -3.16
C GLY A 939 -4.29 3.29 -2.29
N PRO A 940 -4.05 3.31 -0.96
CA PRO A 940 -4.61 2.30 -0.04
C PRO A 940 -6.09 2.51 0.32
N SER A 941 -6.69 3.65 -0.02
CA SER A 941 -8.02 4.06 0.48
C SER A 941 -9.15 3.81 -0.51
N GLN A 942 -8.90 3.19 -1.67
CA GLN A 942 -9.92 3.00 -2.70
C GLN A 942 -10.03 1.55 -3.15
N ILE A 943 -11.26 1.17 -3.54
CA ILE A 943 -11.54 -0.11 -4.16
C ILE A 943 -11.13 -0.01 -5.62
N GLY A 944 -10.32 -0.95 -6.07
CA GLY A 944 -9.85 -1.00 -7.44
C GLY A 944 -8.33 -0.85 -7.53
N GLY A 945 -7.83 -0.96 -8.73
CA GLY A 945 -6.42 -0.85 -9.09
C GLY A 945 -6.33 -0.79 -10.59
N GLY A 946 -5.11 -0.89 -11.14
CA GLY A 946 -4.92 -0.90 -12.58
C GLY A 946 -5.15 0.46 -13.24
N VAL A 947 -5.03 1.56 -12.50
CA VAL A 947 -5.15 2.92 -13.02
C VAL A 947 -3.98 3.77 -12.56
N GLU A 948 -3.33 4.43 -13.51
CA GLU A 948 -2.34 5.46 -13.27
C GLU A 948 -2.86 6.79 -13.84
N PHE A 949 -2.70 7.88 -13.09
CA PHE A 949 -3.17 9.20 -13.48
C PHE A 949 -2.22 10.28 -12.96
N ASN A 950 -1.29 10.72 -13.82
CA ASN A 950 -0.31 11.76 -13.51
C ASN A 950 0.33 11.57 -12.11
N SER A 951 0.82 10.35 -11.87
CA SER A 951 1.45 9.95 -10.61
C SER A 951 2.93 10.32 -10.60
N ILE A 952 3.45 10.74 -9.45
CA ILE A 952 4.88 11.01 -9.30
C ILE A 952 5.68 9.73 -9.61
N PRO A 953 6.71 9.80 -10.47
CA PRO A 953 7.51 8.64 -10.84
C PRO A 953 8.07 7.91 -9.64
N SER A 954 8.08 6.57 -9.69
CA SER A 954 8.70 5.74 -8.66
C SER A 954 10.22 5.96 -8.60
N THR A 955 10.82 5.64 -7.45
CA THR A 955 12.25 5.86 -7.21
C THR A 955 13.01 4.55 -7.08
N ARG A 956 14.27 4.58 -7.51
CA ARG A 956 15.31 3.63 -7.12
C ARG A 956 16.23 4.26 -6.09
N SER A 957 16.71 3.45 -5.17
CA SER A 957 17.58 3.95 -4.11
C SER A 957 18.79 3.06 -3.90
N PHE A 958 19.88 3.67 -3.42
CA PHE A 958 21.06 2.97 -2.92
C PHE A 958 21.62 3.72 -1.72
N GLY A 959 22.21 2.98 -0.79
CA GLY A 959 22.69 3.59 0.45
C GLY A 959 23.64 2.71 1.23
N PHE A 960 24.06 3.27 2.35
CA PHE A 960 24.98 2.63 3.28
C PHE A 960 24.34 2.60 4.66
N ASN A 961 24.54 1.51 5.36
CA ASN A 961 24.12 1.38 6.74
C ASN A 961 25.28 0.95 7.65
N LEU A 962 25.21 1.42 8.89
CA LEU A 962 26.13 1.09 9.97
C LEU A 962 25.33 0.68 11.18
N ARG A 963 25.65 -0.47 11.78
CA ARG A 963 25.12 -0.90 13.07
C ARG A 963 26.25 -1.15 14.05
N LEU A 964 26.22 -0.45 15.15
CA LEU A 964 27.18 -0.54 16.24
C LEU A 964 26.47 -0.93 17.52
N THR A 965 26.96 -1.98 18.21
CA THR A 965 26.50 -2.34 19.57
C THR A 965 27.65 -2.20 20.56
N LEU A 966 27.40 -1.47 21.66
CA LEU A 966 28.33 -1.17 22.72
C LEU A 966 28.05 -1.99 23.97
#